data_622352d569aad47afce0c51ac9c8d298
#
_entry.id   622352d569aad47afce0c51ac9c8d298
#
_cell.length_a   1.000
_cell.length_b   1.000
_cell.length_c   1.000
_cell.angle_alpha   90.00
_cell.angle_beta   90.00
_cell.angle_gamma   90.00
#
_symmetry.space_group_name_H-M   'P 1'
#
loop_
_entity.id
_entity.type
_entity.pdbx_description
1 polymer ?
#
loop_
_entity_poly.entity_id
_entity_poly.type
_entity_poly.pdbx_seq_one_letter_code
_entity_poly.pdbx_strand_id
1 'polypeptide(L)'
;MEIISIFILCIPLFMFLLLGLTGMKMSHKLAGVLGCLGMGTVLVLSYWTALSYFFGDFYTAEGTRAALVLWNVDWLQFTQHLVIRLGFMLDPISAMMLIVIPTISFMVHLYSMGYMEGEKGFQRYFAFLSLFSFSMLGLVVATNIFQMYIFWELVGASSYLLIGFFYKLPSAVSASKKAFIVTRFADLGFLLGILILSYCTQTFDFLDITSAAVANYEGGVASYTGPFTGILTSFSGMTFLGASTLTWALVLIFMGGMGKSAMLPLHIWLPDAMEGPTPVSALIHAATMVVAGVYLVARLFPLYLLEMSAMNIIAVVGCITAFYAAVVACTQIDIKRVLAFSTISQIAFMVTSLGIARPEIHEGLGFMASMFHLFTHAMFKALLFLGAGALIHAVHSNNYTAMHGLSKYMPVTHITFLIGCLAIAGIPPFAGFFSKDEILAAAFENHWFWGAWLMMVAGVTAFYMFRLYYMIFWWKEHDCAHHTPHDAPVVMSIPLVFLAAVSCVAGFIPFGHFVTWNGASYDIHMVGWVAISSVCVAVLAILLATKMYLKENPLPDKLADTFHGLWTAAHHRFYWDELYMWITHKVIFQCICRPIAWFDRHIIDGTMDSFAKVTQWTSLQVRGLQSGNVQFYVWIYLVGALALGTIAWICLL
;
A
#
# COMPACT_ATOMS: atom_id res chain seq x y z
N MET A 1 7.35 -6.51 -28.04
CA MET A 1 7.05 -6.25 -26.60
C MET A 1 7.93 -5.14 -26.04
N GLU A 2 9.24 -5.09 -26.29
CA GLU A 2 10.17 -4.09 -25.73
C GLU A 2 9.71 -2.65 -25.91
N ILE A 3 9.46 -2.22 -27.16
CA ILE A 3 9.00 -0.85 -27.45
C ILE A 3 7.68 -0.54 -26.74
N ILE A 4 6.75 -1.49 -26.70
CA ILE A 4 5.43 -1.32 -26.06
C ILE A 4 5.61 -1.12 -24.54
N SER A 5 6.50 -1.87 -23.91
CA SER A 5 6.76 -1.75 -22.47
C SER A 5 7.30 -0.38 -22.07
N ILE A 6 8.12 0.24 -22.93
CA ILE A 6 8.59 1.62 -22.73
C ILE A 6 7.40 2.60 -22.74
N PHE A 7 6.49 2.46 -23.72
CA PHE A 7 5.31 3.33 -23.81
C PHE A 7 4.36 3.16 -22.61
N ILE A 8 4.20 1.94 -22.06
CA ILE A 8 3.38 1.69 -20.87
C ILE A 8 3.82 2.57 -19.69
N LEU A 9 5.13 2.76 -19.51
CA LEU A 9 5.67 3.62 -18.45
C LEU A 9 5.75 5.09 -18.87
N CYS A 10 6.18 5.39 -20.08
CA CYS A 10 6.39 6.77 -20.52
C CYS A 10 5.09 7.57 -20.67
N ILE A 11 3.99 6.96 -21.11
CA ILE A 11 2.73 7.69 -21.33
C ILE A 11 2.18 8.30 -20.03
N PRO A 12 2.02 7.58 -18.90
CA PRO A 12 1.51 8.17 -17.67
C PRO A 12 2.45 9.27 -17.13
N LEU A 13 3.76 9.08 -17.24
CA LEU A 13 4.75 10.09 -16.87
C LEU A 13 4.62 11.35 -17.73
N PHE A 14 4.49 11.17 -19.05
CA PHE A 14 4.29 12.27 -19.98
C PHE A 14 2.99 13.03 -19.69
N MET A 15 1.89 12.30 -19.39
CA MET A 15 0.62 12.89 -19.01
C MET A 15 0.73 13.68 -17.71
N PHE A 16 1.47 13.18 -16.71
CA PHE A 16 1.77 13.92 -15.49
C PHE A 16 2.48 15.23 -15.78
N LEU A 17 3.54 15.20 -16.59
CA LEU A 17 4.31 16.39 -16.94
C LEU A 17 3.47 17.38 -17.77
N LEU A 18 2.75 16.88 -18.78
CA LEU A 18 1.90 17.70 -19.64
C LEU A 18 0.80 18.42 -18.83
N LEU A 19 0.03 17.66 -18.05
CA LEU A 19 -1.07 18.21 -17.25
C LEU A 19 -0.56 19.05 -16.06
N GLY A 20 0.58 18.69 -15.48
CA GLY A 20 1.20 19.43 -14.38
C GLY A 20 1.75 20.78 -14.80
N LEU A 21 2.43 20.85 -15.95
CA LEU A 21 3.08 22.08 -16.42
C LEU A 21 2.15 22.98 -17.23
N THR A 22 1.30 22.40 -18.06
CA THR A 22 0.47 23.18 -19.00
C THR A 22 -1.02 23.18 -18.64
N GLY A 23 -1.47 22.27 -17.76
CA GLY A 23 -2.87 22.04 -17.44
C GLY A 23 -3.61 23.28 -16.93
N MET A 24 -2.94 24.15 -16.17
CA MET A 24 -3.57 25.39 -15.68
C MET A 24 -4.04 26.31 -16.82
N LYS A 25 -3.49 26.20 -18.02
CA LYS A 25 -3.90 26.94 -19.23
C LYS A 25 -4.96 26.21 -20.06
N MET A 26 -5.27 24.95 -19.72
CA MET A 26 -6.24 24.12 -20.43
C MET A 26 -7.63 24.21 -19.81
N SER A 27 -8.67 23.97 -20.63
CA SER A 27 -10.03 23.80 -20.12
C SER A 27 -10.12 22.48 -19.32
N HIS A 28 -11.04 22.42 -18.33
CA HIS A 28 -11.29 21.22 -17.54
C HIS A 28 -11.61 20.00 -18.43
N LYS A 29 -12.47 20.19 -19.43
CA LYS A 29 -12.86 19.12 -20.38
C LYS A 29 -11.64 18.58 -21.16
N LEU A 30 -10.80 19.46 -21.68
CA LEU A 30 -9.61 19.06 -22.43
C LEU A 30 -8.62 18.26 -21.54
N ALA A 31 -8.36 18.74 -20.33
CA ALA A 31 -7.45 18.05 -19.41
C ALA A 31 -8.00 16.66 -19.00
N GLY A 32 -9.29 16.56 -18.72
CA GLY A 32 -9.94 15.27 -18.42
C GLY A 32 -9.90 14.28 -19.60
N VAL A 33 -10.23 14.76 -20.81
CA VAL A 33 -10.17 13.93 -22.02
C VAL A 33 -8.75 13.44 -22.30
N LEU A 34 -7.75 14.31 -22.20
CA LEU A 34 -6.35 13.93 -22.39
C LEU A 34 -5.91 12.91 -21.34
N GLY A 35 -6.25 13.10 -20.06
CA GLY A 35 -5.97 12.13 -19.01
C GLY A 35 -6.58 10.76 -19.29
N CYS A 36 -7.86 10.73 -19.69
CA CYS A 36 -8.55 9.50 -20.06
C CYS A 36 -7.96 8.85 -21.30
N LEU A 37 -7.61 9.60 -22.34
CA LEU A 37 -6.98 9.06 -23.57
C LEU A 37 -5.60 8.47 -23.27
N GLY A 38 -4.78 9.19 -22.49
CA GLY A 38 -3.47 8.69 -22.08
C GLY A 38 -3.59 7.37 -21.33
N MET A 39 -4.46 7.32 -20.30
CA MET A 39 -4.64 6.10 -19.51
C MET A 39 -5.35 4.98 -20.30
N GLY A 40 -6.26 5.31 -21.21
CA GLY A 40 -6.88 4.35 -22.14
C GLY A 40 -5.86 3.72 -23.09
N THR A 41 -4.90 4.51 -23.59
CA THR A 41 -3.79 3.98 -24.40
C THR A 41 -2.93 3.02 -23.58
N VAL A 42 -2.59 3.38 -22.35
CA VAL A 42 -1.84 2.50 -21.43
C VAL A 42 -2.62 1.19 -21.18
N LEU A 43 -3.93 1.27 -20.98
CA LEU A 43 -4.79 0.09 -20.81
C LEU A 43 -4.66 -0.87 -22.01
N VAL A 44 -4.81 -0.37 -23.22
CA VAL A 44 -4.73 -1.19 -24.45
C VAL A 44 -3.35 -1.83 -24.59
N LEU A 45 -2.27 -1.06 -24.40
CA LEU A 45 -0.90 -1.56 -24.52
C LEU A 45 -0.59 -2.60 -23.43
N SER A 46 -1.06 -2.38 -22.21
CA SER A 46 -0.86 -3.31 -21.07
C SER A 46 -1.62 -4.61 -21.30
N TYR A 47 -2.87 -4.55 -21.78
CA TYR A 47 -3.64 -5.75 -22.16
C TYR A 47 -2.95 -6.52 -23.27
N TRP A 48 -2.51 -5.81 -24.32
CA TRP A 48 -1.76 -6.44 -25.40
C TRP A 48 -0.53 -7.20 -24.87
N THR A 49 0.26 -6.56 -24.01
CA THR A 49 1.48 -7.15 -23.44
C THR A 49 1.16 -8.35 -22.56
N ALA A 50 0.19 -8.22 -21.65
CA ALA A 50 -0.19 -9.28 -20.72
C ALA A 50 -0.82 -10.48 -21.44
N LEU A 51 -1.73 -10.25 -22.38
CA LEU A 51 -2.36 -11.32 -23.17
C LEU A 51 -1.35 -12.01 -24.09
N SER A 52 -0.44 -11.24 -24.73
CA SER A 52 0.66 -11.84 -25.51
C SER A 52 1.56 -12.73 -24.65
N TYR A 53 1.78 -12.37 -23.38
CA TYR A 53 2.54 -13.20 -22.44
C TYR A 53 1.75 -14.46 -22.04
N PHE A 54 0.49 -14.33 -21.64
CA PHE A 54 -0.31 -15.47 -21.17
C PHE A 54 -0.68 -16.48 -22.26
N PHE A 55 -0.85 -16.04 -23.49
CA PHE A 55 -1.23 -16.89 -24.62
C PHE A 55 -0.08 -17.16 -25.59
N GLY A 56 1.12 -16.64 -25.34
CA GLY A 56 2.33 -16.92 -26.11
C GLY A 56 3.11 -18.13 -25.56
N ASP A 57 4.03 -18.64 -26.37
CA ASP A 57 4.88 -19.81 -26.07
C ASP A 57 6.12 -19.41 -25.23
N PHE A 58 5.88 -18.79 -24.07
CA PHE A 58 6.94 -18.37 -23.16
C PHE A 58 7.07 -19.35 -21.98
N TYR A 59 7.56 -20.55 -22.28
CA TYR A 59 7.78 -21.60 -21.29
C TYR A 59 9.26 -21.93 -21.18
N THR A 60 9.67 -22.36 -19.98
CA THR A 60 11.00 -22.94 -19.74
C THR A 60 11.07 -24.36 -20.32
N ALA A 61 12.26 -24.95 -20.35
CA ALA A 61 12.43 -26.35 -20.77
C ALA A 61 11.64 -27.34 -19.90
N GLU A 62 11.28 -26.95 -18.69
CA GLU A 62 10.52 -27.75 -17.71
C GLU A 62 9.00 -27.57 -17.83
N GLY A 63 8.54 -26.77 -18.81
CA GLY A 63 7.12 -26.50 -19.02
C GLY A 63 6.50 -25.47 -18.07
N THR A 64 7.29 -24.76 -17.28
CA THR A 64 6.85 -23.67 -16.43
C THR A 64 6.90 -22.34 -17.18
N ARG A 65 6.07 -21.35 -16.80
CA ARG A 65 6.08 -20.03 -17.43
C ARG A 65 7.37 -19.29 -17.10
N ALA A 66 8.08 -18.84 -18.14
CA ALA A 66 9.34 -18.12 -18.01
C ALA A 66 9.12 -16.65 -17.60
N ALA A 67 9.95 -16.14 -16.72
CA ALA A 67 10.08 -14.72 -16.49
C ALA A 67 10.93 -14.07 -17.60
N LEU A 68 10.43 -12.99 -18.19
CA LEU A 68 11.05 -12.28 -19.31
C LEU A 68 11.53 -10.91 -18.87
N VAL A 69 12.80 -10.61 -19.06
CA VAL A 69 13.33 -9.25 -18.94
C VAL A 69 13.31 -8.62 -20.33
N LEU A 70 12.38 -7.69 -20.56
CA LEU A 70 12.22 -7.07 -21.88
C LEU A 70 13.35 -6.09 -22.18
N TRP A 71 13.75 -5.32 -21.19
CA TRP A 71 14.93 -4.45 -21.22
C TRP A 71 15.42 -4.19 -19.79
N ASN A 72 16.72 -3.91 -19.67
CA ASN A 72 17.35 -3.64 -18.37
C ASN A 72 18.57 -2.74 -18.62
N VAL A 73 18.59 -1.55 -18.02
CA VAL A 73 19.61 -0.53 -18.24
C VAL A 73 20.35 -0.28 -16.93
N ASP A 74 21.66 -0.40 -16.94
CA ASP A 74 22.49 -0.07 -15.79
C ASP A 74 22.39 1.44 -15.49
N TRP A 75 21.92 1.78 -14.27
CA TRP A 75 21.75 3.16 -13.87
C TRP A 75 22.76 3.61 -12.83
N LEU A 76 22.93 2.86 -11.74
CA LEU A 76 23.83 3.21 -10.67
C LEU A 76 24.62 1.99 -10.20
N GLN A 77 25.94 2.09 -10.25
CA GLN A 77 26.84 1.03 -9.81
C GLN A 77 27.44 1.38 -8.45
N PHE A 78 27.18 0.57 -7.42
CA PHE A 78 27.78 0.71 -6.09
C PHE A 78 29.08 -0.05 -5.94
N THR A 79 29.11 -1.30 -6.44
CA THR A 79 30.30 -2.15 -6.46
C THR A 79 30.38 -2.84 -7.82
N GLN A 80 31.40 -3.70 -8.03
CA GLN A 80 31.50 -4.49 -9.26
C GLN A 80 30.31 -5.42 -9.49
N HIS A 81 29.65 -5.85 -8.41
CA HIS A 81 28.51 -6.80 -8.45
C HIS A 81 27.18 -6.15 -8.13
N LEU A 82 27.14 -5.10 -7.30
CA LEU A 82 25.91 -4.40 -6.92
C LEU A 82 25.64 -3.24 -7.88
N VAL A 83 24.78 -3.49 -8.85
CA VAL A 83 24.31 -2.52 -9.84
C VAL A 83 22.81 -2.35 -9.73
N ILE A 84 22.34 -1.11 -9.60
CA ILE A 84 20.92 -0.80 -9.73
C ILE A 84 20.63 -0.61 -11.20
N ARG A 85 19.69 -1.38 -11.69
CA ARG A 85 19.20 -1.35 -13.06
C ARG A 85 17.78 -0.79 -13.09
N LEU A 86 17.46 -0.11 -14.14
CA LEU A 86 16.10 0.26 -14.50
C LEU A 86 15.66 -0.64 -15.65
N GLY A 87 14.61 -1.42 -15.42
CA GLY A 87 14.20 -2.39 -16.40
C GLY A 87 12.70 -2.71 -16.33
N PHE A 88 12.29 -3.61 -17.19
CA PHE A 88 10.91 -4.09 -17.29
C PHE A 88 10.93 -5.61 -17.32
N MET A 89 10.40 -6.21 -16.27
CA MET A 89 10.25 -7.66 -16.13
C MET A 89 8.79 -8.05 -16.29
N LEU A 90 8.57 -9.13 -17.05
CA LEU A 90 7.26 -9.69 -17.29
C LEU A 90 7.26 -11.16 -16.83
N ASP A 91 6.44 -11.44 -15.85
CA ASP A 91 6.19 -12.75 -15.28
C ASP A 91 4.70 -12.90 -14.93
N PRO A 92 4.21 -14.04 -14.43
CA PRO A 92 2.78 -14.24 -14.17
C PRO A 92 2.14 -13.17 -13.29
N ILE A 93 2.80 -12.76 -12.20
CA ILE A 93 2.22 -11.76 -11.28
C ILE A 93 2.31 -10.34 -11.84
N SER A 94 3.38 -9.96 -12.55
CA SER A 94 3.46 -8.65 -13.18
C SER A 94 2.50 -8.52 -14.36
N ALA A 95 2.34 -9.58 -15.17
CA ALA A 95 1.37 -9.62 -16.26
C ALA A 95 -0.08 -9.49 -15.76
N MET A 96 -0.42 -10.17 -14.66
CA MET A 96 -1.71 -9.98 -13.98
C MET A 96 -1.90 -8.52 -13.52
N MET A 97 -0.89 -7.92 -12.90
CA MET A 97 -0.98 -6.53 -12.42
C MET A 97 -1.04 -5.51 -13.56
N LEU A 98 -0.46 -5.81 -14.74
CA LEU A 98 -0.65 -5.02 -15.97
C LEU A 98 -2.08 -5.06 -16.52
N ILE A 99 -2.89 -6.05 -16.13
CA ILE A 99 -4.34 -6.04 -16.39
C ILE A 99 -5.06 -5.21 -15.32
N VAL A 100 -4.77 -5.45 -14.05
CA VAL A 100 -5.50 -4.89 -12.91
C VAL A 100 -5.31 -3.36 -12.79
N ILE A 101 -4.05 -2.89 -12.75
CA ILE A 101 -3.75 -1.48 -12.50
C ILE A 101 -4.31 -0.55 -13.57
N PRO A 102 -4.06 -0.77 -14.89
CA PRO A 102 -4.59 0.12 -15.91
C PRO A 102 -6.11 0.07 -16.02
N THR A 103 -6.75 -1.10 -15.76
CA THR A 103 -8.21 -1.21 -15.75
C THR A 103 -8.82 -0.29 -14.69
N ILE A 104 -8.39 -0.43 -13.45
CA ILE A 104 -8.93 0.39 -12.36
C ILE A 104 -8.55 1.86 -12.55
N SER A 105 -7.32 2.15 -12.95
CA SER A 105 -6.87 3.52 -13.19
C SER A 105 -7.68 4.20 -14.30
N PHE A 106 -7.93 3.52 -15.42
CA PHE A 106 -8.76 4.07 -16.50
C PHE A 106 -10.21 4.29 -16.06
N MET A 107 -10.82 3.33 -15.34
CA MET A 107 -12.18 3.50 -14.80
C MET A 107 -12.27 4.66 -13.82
N VAL A 108 -11.25 4.86 -12.99
CA VAL A 108 -11.16 5.99 -12.07
C VAL A 108 -10.99 7.32 -12.82
N HIS A 109 -10.15 7.39 -13.87
CA HIS A 109 -10.01 8.59 -14.69
C HIS A 109 -11.35 8.95 -15.35
N LEU A 110 -12.04 7.98 -15.94
CA LEU A 110 -13.35 8.19 -16.57
C LEU A 110 -14.39 8.66 -15.54
N TYR A 111 -14.49 7.98 -14.40
CA TYR A 111 -15.41 8.36 -13.32
C TYR A 111 -15.14 9.79 -12.81
N SER A 112 -13.86 10.15 -12.68
CA SER A 112 -13.43 11.46 -12.15
C SER A 112 -13.80 12.62 -13.06
N MET A 113 -14.08 12.41 -14.35
CA MET A 113 -14.59 13.46 -15.24
C MET A 113 -15.93 14.01 -14.76
N GLY A 114 -16.81 13.15 -14.23
CA GLY A 114 -18.08 13.58 -13.66
C GLY A 114 -17.95 13.99 -12.19
N TYR A 115 -17.26 13.20 -11.38
CA TYR A 115 -17.17 13.41 -9.94
C TYR A 115 -16.45 14.71 -9.55
N MET A 116 -15.41 15.08 -10.29
CA MET A 116 -14.59 16.29 -10.02
C MET A 116 -15.02 17.50 -10.88
N GLU A 117 -16.14 17.42 -11.61
CA GLU A 117 -16.63 18.53 -12.43
C GLU A 117 -16.90 19.76 -11.56
N GLY A 118 -16.34 20.92 -11.95
CA GLY A 118 -16.46 22.17 -11.20
C GLY A 118 -15.46 22.35 -10.05
N GLU A 119 -14.70 21.32 -9.67
CA GLU A 119 -13.73 21.41 -8.58
C GLU A 119 -12.47 22.21 -8.97
N LYS A 120 -12.01 23.05 -8.04
CA LYS A 120 -10.77 23.82 -8.22
C LYS A 120 -9.56 22.91 -8.23
N GLY A 121 -8.76 23.01 -9.31
CA GLY A 121 -7.54 22.18 -9.46
C GLY A 121 -7.79 20.86 -10.18
N PHE A 122 -8.87 20.74 -10.94
CA PHE A 122 -9.22 19.60 -11.75
C PHE A 122 -8.04 19.08 -12.59
N GLN A 123 -7.29 19.94 -13.26
CA GLN A 123 -6.13 19.57 -14.08
C GLN A 123 -5.02 18.97 -13.23
N ARG A 124 -4.74 19.57 -12.07
CA ARG A 124 -3.75 19.07 -11.11
C ARG A 124 -4.14 17.69 -10.58
N TYR A 125 -5.43 17.46 -10.38
CA TYR A 125 -5.95 16.16 -9.96
C TYR A 125 -5.60 15.07 -10.97
N PHE A 126 -5.86 15.29 -12.27
CA PHE A 126 -5.52 14.33 -13.33
C PHE A 126 -4.01 14.13 -13.49
N ALA A 127 -3.21 15.18 -13.29
CA ALA A 127 -1.75 15.05 -13.24
C ALA A 127 -1.32 14.10 -12.12
N PHE A 128 -1.84 14.26 -10.90
CA PHE A 128 -1.50 13.39 -9.76
C PHE A 128 -1.98 11.95 -9.96
N LEU A 129 -3.15 11.73 -10.56
CA LEU A 129 -3.61 10.39 -10.93
C LEU A 129 -2.66 9.70 -11.92
N SER A 130 -2.17 10.45 -12.92
CA SER A 130 -1.23 9.94 -13.90
C SER A 130 0.12 9.59 -13.26
N LEU A 131 0.63 10.44 -12.36
CA LEU A 131 1.85 10.16 -11.58
C LEU A 131 1.70 8.90 -10.72
N PHE A 132 0.55 8.75 -10.07
CA PHE A 132 0.27 7.59 -9.24
C PHE A 132 0.22 6.30 -10.06
N SER A 133 -0.41 6.34 -11.24
CA SER A 133 -0.47 5.21 -12.17
C SER A 133 0.92 4.84 -12.71
N PHE A 134 1.74 5.83 -13.07
CA PHE A 134 3.15 5.63 -13.43
C PHE A 134 3.92 4.92 -12.32
N SER A 135 3.77 5.40 -11.08
CA SER A 135 4.47 4.86 -9.92
C SER A 135 4.13 3.40 -9.67
N MET A 136 2.84 3.06 -9.76
CA MET A 136 2.39 1.67 -9.56
C MET A 136 2.82 0.74 -10.69
N LEU A 137 2.74 1.19 -11.95
CA LEU A 137 3.21 0.39 -13.08
C LEU A 137 4.71 0.12 -12.98
N GLY A 138 5.53 1.15 -12.66
CA GLY A 138 6.97 0.98 -12.47
C GLY A 138 7.33 0.05 -11.31
N LEU A 139 6.51 0.03 -10.26
CA LEU A 139 6.68 -0.88 -9.12
C LEU A 139 6.51 -2.34 -9.52
N VAL A 140 5.43 -2.66 -10.24
CA VAL A 140 5.08 -4.05 -10.55
C VAL A 140 5.94 -4.68 -11.64
N VAL A 141 6.55 -3.88 -12.51
CA VAL A 141 7.43 -4.37 -13.59
C VAL A 141 8.91 -4.27 -13.25
N ALA A 142 9.25 -3.90 -12.01
CA ALA A 142 10.63 -3.76 -11.57
C ALA A 142 11.43 -5.06 -11.73
N THR A 143 12.67 -4.97 -12.24
CA THR A 143 13.58 -6.10 -12.42
C THR A 143 14.36 -6.43 -11.17
N ASN A 144 14.46 -5.48 -10.24
CA ASN A 144 15.22 -5.63 -9.00
C ASN A 144 14.51 -4.95 -7.82
N ILE A 145 14.89 -5.37 -6.61
CA ILE A 145 14.26 -4.90 -5.38
C ILE A 145 14.50 -3.40 -5.11
N PHE A 146 15.62 -2.85 -5.56
CA PHE A 146 15.91 -1.43 -5.35
C PHE A 146 15.11 -0.54 -6.32
N GLN A 147 14.94 -0.95 -7.58
CA GLN A 147 14.01 -0.29 -8.50
C GLN A 147 12.58 -0.31 -7.94
N MET A 148 12.14 -1.47 -7.42
CA MET A 148 10.85 -1.56 -6.73
C MET A 148 10.76 -0.57 -5.57
N TYR A 149 11.81 -0.42 -4.76
CA TYR A 149 11.85 0.54 -3.65
C TYR A 149 11.72 1.99 -4.13
N ILE A 150 12.38 2.39 -5.23
CA ILE A 150 12.25 3.74 -5.81
C ILE A 150 10.78 4.03 -6.17
N PHE A 151 10.15 3.11 -6.91
CA PHE A 151 8.74 3.28 -7.27
C PHE A 151 7.80 3.15 -6.06
N TRP A 152 8.15 2.37 -5.06
CA TRP A 152 7.46 2.28 -3.77
C TRP A 152 7.41 3.63 -3.05
N GLU A 153 8.52 4.32 -3.03
CA GLU A 153 8.64 5.67 -2.49
C GLU A 153 7.80 6.67 -3.30
N LEU A 154 7.81 6.54 -4.61
CA LEU A 154 7.03 7.41 -5.50
C LEU A 154 5.52 7.18 -5.37
N VAL A 155 5.06 5.94 -5.15
CA VAL A 155 3.67 5.63 -4.79
C VAL A 155 3.28 6.34 -3.48
N GLY A 156 4.17 6.33 -2.49
CA GLY A 156 3.95 7.05 -1.23
C GLY A 156 3.84 8.56 -1.42
N ALA A 157 4.71 9.16 -2.24
CA ALA A 157 4.69 10.59 -2.53
C ALA A 157 3.43 11.00 -3.34
N SER A 158 3.08 10.23 -4.35
CA SER A 158 1.89 10.50 -5.16
C SER A 158 0.58 10.32 -4.38
N SER A 159 0.51 9.33 -3.48
CA SER A 159 -0.63 9.17 -2.58
C SER A 159 -0.76 10.33 -1.58
N TYR A 160 0.35 10.84 -1.05
CA TYR A 160 0.37 12.04 -0.21
C TYR A 160 -0.28 13.25 -0.92
N LEU A 161 0.08 13.48 -2.20
CA LEU A 161 -0.46 14.55 -3.01
C LEU A 161 -1.97 14.37 -3.28
N LEU A 162 -2.41 13.13 -3.48
CA LEU A 162 -3.81 12.80 -3.75
C LEU A 162 -4.68 12.87 -2.49
N ILE A 163 -4.23 12.35 -1.35
CA ILE A 163 -4.94 12.43 -0.07
C ILE A 163 -5.05 13.90 0.37
N GLY A 164 -3.97 14.67 0.23
CA GLY A 164 -3.90 16.08 0.52
C GLY A 164 -4.44 16.99 -0.58
N PHE A 165 -5.21 16.48 -1.54
CA PHE A 165 -5.73 17.26 -2.67
C PHE A 165 -6.51 18.50 -2.21
N PHE A 166 -7.34 18.34 -1.20
CA PHE A 166 -8.07 19.43 -0.55
C PHE A 166 -7.21 20.13 0.51
N TYR A 167 -6.03 20.60 0.14
CA TYR A 167 -5.01 21.18 1.04
C TYR A 167 -5.46 22.40 1.86
N LYS A 168 -6.63 22.96 1.57
CA LYS A 168 -7.25 24.02 2.36
C LYS A 168 -7.99 23.48 3.60
N LEU A 169 -8.31 22.18 3.62
CA LEU A 169 -8.95 21.53 4.74
C LEU A 169 -7.89 21.02 5.72
N PRO A 170 -7.88 21.48 6.99
CA PRO A 170 -6.91 21.01 7.98
C PRO A 170 -6.94 19.50 8.20
N SER A 171 -8.12 18.87 8.09
CA SER A 171 -8.29 17.41 8.19
C SER A 171 -7.54 16.68 7.07
N ALA A 172 -7.67 17.13 5.80
CA ALA A 172 -6.98 16.52 4.66
C ALA A 172 -5.45 16.69 4.76
N VAL A 173 -4.97 17.86 5.24
CA VAL A 173 -3.55 18.09 5.50
C VAL A 173 -3.02 17.19 6.59
N SER A 174 -3.75 17.03 7.69
CA SER A 174 -3.38 16.13 8.79
C SER A 174 -3.35 14.67 8.33
N ALA A 175 -4.37 14.23 7.59
CA ALA A 175 -4.48 12.88 7.06
C ALA A 175 -3.35 12.53 6.08
N SER A 176 -3.01 13.44 5.16
CA SER A 176 -1.91 13.24 4.21
C SER A 176 -0.55 13.14 4.89
N LYS A 177 -0.29 14.01 5.88
CA LYS A 177 0.93 13.96 6.70
C LYS A 177 1.03 12.65 7.48
N LYS A 178 -0.07 12.22 8.13
CA LYS A 178 -0.13 10.97 8.88
C LYS A 178 0.17 9.78 7.97
N ALA A 179 -0.48 9.70 6.81
CA ALA A 179 -0.26 8.64 5.83
C ALA A 179 1.20 8.60 5.37
N PHE A 180 1.78 9.75 5.06
CA PHE A 180 3.17 9.86 4.62
C PHE A 180 4.15 9.41 5.72
N ILE A 181 4.02 9.93 6.95
CA ILE A 181 4.95 9.63 8.06
C ILE A 181 4.90 8.14 8.43
N VAL A 182 3.70 7.56 8.58
CA VAL A 182 3.54 6.15 8.98
C VAL A 182 4.12 5.22 7.91
N THR A 183 3.84 5.48 6.62
CA THR A 183 4.40 4.67 5.55
C THR A 183 5.91 4.85 5.42
N ARG A 184 6.47 6.05 5.62
CA ARG A 184 7.93 6.29 5.61
C ARG A 184 8.66 5.57 6.74
N PHE A 185 8.08 5.53 7.92
CA PHE A 185 8.63 4.73 9.01
C PHE A 185 8.72 3.24 8.65
N ALA A 186 7.69 2.72 8.00
CA ALA A 186 7.70 1.35 7.48
C ALA A 186 8.73 1.15 6.36
N ASP A 187 8.85 2.13 5.45
CA ASP A 187 9.77 2.10 4.31
C ASP A 187 11.23 2.12 4.76
N LEU A 188 11.55 2.73 5.92
CA LEU A 188 12.87 2.62 6.55
C LEU A 188 13.21 1.16 6.89
N GLY A 189 12.27 0.42 7.47
CA GLY A 189 12.45 -1.02 7.69
C GLY A 189 12.70 -1.77 6.38
N PHE A 190 11.89 -1.47 5.34
CA PHE A 190 12.08 -2.06 4.02
C PHE A 190 13.48 -1.81 3.46
N LEU A 191 13.98 -0.57 3.53
CA LEU A 191 15.33 -0.24 3.07
C LEU A 191 16.41 -1.00 3.84
N LEU A 192 16.31 -1.07 5.17
CA LEU A 192 17.24 -1.84 5.99
C LEU A 192 17.23 -3.32 5.61
N GLY A 193 16.05 -3.90 5.38
CA GLY A 193 15.92 -5.27 4.91
C GLY A 193 16.55 -5.49 3.54
N ILE A 194 16.38 -4.56 2.59
CA ILE A 194 17.05 -4.59 1.28
C ILE A 194 18.57 -4.56 1.44
N LEU A 195 19.10 -3.69 2.29
CA LEU A 195 20.53 -3.56 2.51
C LEU A 195 21.14 -4.84 3.11
N ILE A 196 20.47 -5.45 4.09
CA ILE A 196 20.89 -6.73 4.64
C ILE A 196 20.86 -7.83 3.58
N LEU A 197 19.75 -7.91 2.82
CA LEU A 197 19.59 -8.90 1.76
C LEU A 197 20.68 -8.75 0.68
N SER A 198 20.88 -7.53 0.18
CA SER A 198 21.86 -7.26 -0.88
C SER A 198 23.31 -7.44 -0.42
N TYR A 199 23.62 -7.13 0.85
CA TYR A 199 24.94 -7.40 1.42
C TYR A 199 25.26 -8.90 1.41
N CYS A 200 24.27 -9.73 1.73
CA CYS A 200 24.45 -11.18 1.78
C CYS A 200 24.36 -11.83 0.40
N THR A 201 23.46 -11.39 -0.49
CA THR A 201 23.27 -11.98 -1.83
C THR A 201 24.19 -11.41 -2.89
N GLN A 202 24.80 -10.23 -2.65
CA GLN A 202 25.62 -9.48 -3.61
C GLN A 202 24.88 -9.14 -4.91
N THR A 203 23.55 -9.15 -4.90
CA THR A 203 22.71 -8.78 -6.05
C THR A 203 21.44 -8.08 -5.58
N PHE A 204 20.84 -7.25 -6.45
CA PHE A 204 19.51 -6.68 -6.28
C PHE A 204 18.47 -7.37 -7.17
N ASP A 205 18.90 -8.11 -8.18
CA ASP A 205 18.03 -8.65 -9.24
C ASP A 205 17.11 -9.76 -8.72
N PHE A 206 15.82 -9.63 -9.02
CA PHE A 206 14.83 -10.63 -8.58
C PHE A 206 15.07 -12.00 -9.15
N LEU A 207 15.44 -12.11 -10.43
CA LEU A 207 15.69 -13.42 -11.06
C LEU A 207 16.83 -14.17 -10.39
N ASP A 208 17.92 -13.47 -10.05
CA ASP A 208 19.06 -14.10 -9.37
C ASP A 208 18.65 -14.60 -7.97
N ILE A 209 17.89 -13.77 -7.22
CA ILE A 209 17.46 -14.09 -5.85
C ILE A 209 16.42 -15.20 -5.84
N THR A 210 15.40 -15.13 -6.71
CA THR A 210 14.27 -16.06 -6.69
C THR A 210 14.61 -17.40 -7.34
N SER A 211 15.38 -17.46 -8.41
CA SER A 211 15.83 -18.72 -9.02
C SER A 211 16.71 -19.51 -8.10
N ALA A 212 17.64 -18.85 -7.38
CA ALA A 212 18.44 -19.48 -6.36
C ALA A 212 17.58 -20.04 -5.21
N ALA A 213 16.54 -19.32 -4.79
CA ALA A 213 15.63 -19.77 -3.74
C ALA A 213 14.79 -20.97 -4.19
N VAL A 214 14.26 -20.97 -5.42
CA VAL A 214 13.49 -22.09 -5.99
C VAL A 214 14.36 -23.35 -6.08
N ALA A 215 15.57 -23.25 -6.64
CA ALA A 215 16.50 -24.38 -6.76
C ALA A 215 16.87 -25.00 -5.39
N ASN A 216 16.88 -24.20 -4.32
CA ASN A 216 17.15 -24.69 -2.97
C ASN A 216 15.92 -25.25 -2.25
N TYR A 217 14.71 -25.01 -2.79
CA TYR A 217 13.46 -25.49 -2.22
C TYR A 217 12.98 -26.80 -2.88
N GLU A 218 13.48 -27.14 -4.07
CA GLU A 218 13.13 -28.39 -4.76
C GLU A 218 13.47 -29.61 -3.91
N GLY A 219 12.43 -30.30 -3.44
CA GLY A 219 12.53 -31.51 -2.60
C GLY A 219 11.98 -31.37 -1.19
N GLY A 220 11.33 -30.28 -0.82
CA GLY A 220 10.66 -30.12 0.49
C GLY A 220 11.61 -29.94 1.67
N VAL A 221 12.90 -29.88 1.44
CA VAL A 221 13.93 -29.58 2.42
C VAL A 221 14.73 -28.40 1.89
N ALA A 222 14.88 -27.35 2.69
CA ALA A 222 15.76 -26.21 2.38
C ALA A 222 17.21 -26.75 2.26
N SER A 223 17.56 -27.30 1.11
CA SER A 223 18.91 -27.76 0.81
C SER A 223 19.63 -26.69 0.01
N TYR A 224 20.61 -26.06 0.60
CA TYR A 224 21.42 -25.01 0.03
C TYR A 224 22.43 -25.57 -1.00
N THR A 225 21.99 -26.06 -2.15
CA THR A 225 22.83 -26.75 -3.13
C THR A 225 22.96 -26.11 -4.52
N GLY A 226 22.56 -24.84 -4.72
CA GLY A 226 22.65 -24.15 -6.02
C GLY A 226 23.93 -23.29 -6.20
N PRO A 227 24.14 -22.64 -7.36
CA PRO A 227 25.34 -21.81 -7.64
C PRO A 227 25.48 -20.58 -6.74
N PHE A 228 24.42 -20.16 -6.06
CA PHE A 228 24.43 -19.14 -4.99
C PHE A 228 24.52 -19.73 -3.58
N THR A 229 24.85 -21.02 -3.45
CA THR A 229 24.95 -21.76 -2.18
C THR A 229 25.87 -21.06 -1.18
N GLY A 230 27.01 -20.52 -1.65
CA GLY A 230 27.94 -19.80 -0.79
C GLY A 230 27.37 -18.51 -0.20
N ILE A 231 26.39 -17.90 -0.84
CA ILE A 231 25.77 -16.63 -0.43
C ILE A 231 24.62 -16.89 0.54
N LEU A 232 23.77 -17.88 0.26
CA LEU A 232 22.67 -18.27 1.17
C LEU A 232 23.22 -18.99 2.43
N THR A 233 24.30 -19.75 2.33
CA THR A 233 24.99 -20.34 3.51
C THR A 233 25.65 -19.29 4.39
N SER A 234 26.02 -18.10 3.87
CA SER A 234 26.47 -17.00 4.72
C SER A 234 25.39 -16.47 5.66
N PHE A 235 24.10 -16.61 5.31
CA PHE A 235 22.99 -16.31 6.21
C PHE A 235 22.80 -17.34 7.32
N SER A 236 23.05 -18.62 7.07
CA SER A 236 22.78 -19.71 8.04
C SER A 236 23.70 -19.67 9.26
N GLY A 237 24.85 -19.02 9.15
CA GLY A 237 25.83 -18.88 10.26
C GLY A 237 25.69 -17.60 11.08
N MET A 238 24.98 -16.59 10.58
CA MET A 238 24.82 -15.29 11.24
C MET A 238 23.48 -15.22 11.96
N THR A 239 23.50 -15.13 13.28
CA THR A 239 22.30 -14.93 14.11
C THR A 239 22.41 -13.63 14.87
N PHE A 240 21.29 -12.88 14.93
CA PHE A 240 21.15 -11.69 15.74
C PHE A 240 19.87 -11.80 16.58
N LEU A 241 19.98 -11.61 17.91
CA LEU A 241 18.88 -11.77 18.86
C LEU A 241 18.11 -13.10 18.73
N GLY A 242 18.82 -14.18 18.42
CA GLY A 242 18.25 -15.55 18.33
C GLY A 242 17.53 -15.90 17.02
N ALA A 243 17.49 -14.99 16.04
CA ALA A 243 16.95 -15.23 14.70
C ALA A 243 18.05 -15.15 13.63
N SER A 244 17.85 -15.85 12.49
CA SER A 244 18.78 -15.79 11.37
C SER A 244 18.80 -14.38 10.74
N THR A 245 19.91 -14.01 10.12
CA THR A 245 20.02 -12.73 9.41
C THR A 245 19.02 -12.65 8.26
N LEU A 246 18.70 -13.78 7.61
CA LEU A 246 17.67 -13.87 6.57
C LEU A 246 16.28 -13.59 7.14
N THR A 247 15.95 -14.16 8.31
CA THR A 247 14.67 -13.84 9.01
C THR A 247 14.55 -12.32 9.24
N TRP A 248 15.61 -11.68 9.74
CA TRP A 248 15.60 -10.23 9.96
C TRP A 248 15.43 -9.44 8.67
N ALA A 249 16.16 -9.81 7.61
CA ALA A 249 16.01 -9.16 6.30
C ALA A 249 14.57 -9.24 5.80
N LEU A 250 13.97 -10.44 5.83
CA LEU A 250 12.62 -10.69 5.33
C LEU A 250 11.54 -10.01 6.19
N VAL A 251 11.67 -10.01 7.52
CA VAL A 251 10.72 -9.34 8.42
C VAL A 251 10.80 -7.82 8.24
N LEU A 252 11.99 -7.25 8.07
CA LEU A 252 12.18 -5.82 7.81
C LEU A 252 11.64 -5.44 6.42
N ILE A 253 11.82 -6.28 5.39
CA ILE A 253 11.17 -6.10 4.08
C ILE A 253 9.65 -6.12 4.24
N PHE A 254 9.12 -7.10 4.98
CA PHE A 254 7.68 -7.19 5.25
C PHE A 254 7.15 -5.98 6.03
N MET A 255 7.97 -5.33 6.89
CA MET A 255 7.58 -4.10 7.58
C MET A 255 7.17 -3.00 6.59
N GLY A 256 7.90 -2.84 5.47
CA GLY A 256 7.48 -1.97 4.36
C GLY A 256 6.11 -2.37 3.79
N GLY A 257 5.92 -3.68 3.56
CA GLY A 257 4.63 -4.25 3.15
C GLY A 257 3.51 -3.96 4.16
N MET A 258 3.76 -4.12 5.46
CA MET A 258 2.81 -3.79 6.54
C MET A 258 2.39 -2.33 6.49
N GLY A 259 3.32 -1.41 6.22
CA GLY A 259 3.04 0.03 6.14
C GLY A 259 2.10 0.38 4.99
N LYS A 260 2.40 -0.05 3.76
CA LYS A 260 1.56 0.22 2.59
C LYS A 260 0.23 -0.53 2.64
N SER A 261 0.23 -1.78 3.07
CA SER A 261 -0.99 -2.60 3.19
C SER A 261 -1.80 -2.31 4.45
N ALA A 262 -1.39 -1.35 5.26
CA ALA A 262 -2.07 -0.95 6.49
C ALA A 262 -2.37 -2.13 7.44
N MET A 263 -1.36 -3.00 7.66
CA MET A 263 -1.45 -4.08 8.64
C MET A 263 -1.18 -3.55 10.05
N LEU A 264 -1.74 -4.18 11.07
CA LEU A 264 -1.43 -3.87 12.47
C LEU A 264 0.08 -4.03 12.74
N PRO A 265 0.71 -3.09 13.45
CA PRO A 265 0.14 -1.89 14.06
C PRO A 265 0.12 -0.64 13.16
N LEU A 266 0.64 -0.70 11.92
CA LEU A 266 0.85 0.44 11.01
C LEU A 266 -0.40 0.82 10.19
N HIS A 267 -1.60 0.44 10.64
CA HIS A 267 -2.88 0.60 9.90
C HIS A 267 -3.53 1.99 10.03
N ILE A 268 -3.12 2.79 11.01
CA ILE A 268 -3.83 4.00 11.47
C ILE A 268 -4.01 5.09 10.42
N TRP A 269 -3.22 5.08 9.35
CA TRP A 269 -3.27 6.09 8.30
C TRP A 269 -4.42 5.86 7.29
N LEU A 270 -4.81 4.58 7.08
CA LEU A 270 -5.72 4.22 6.01
C LEU A 270 -7.15 4.78 6.20
N PRO A 271 -7.77 4.70 7.39
CA PRO A 271 -9.09 5.29 7.61
C PRO A 271 -9.11 6.82 7.49
N ASP A 272 -8.01 7.48 7.81
CA ASP A 272 -7.90 8.94 7.70
C ASP A 272 -7.60 9.39 6.26
N ALA A 273 -6.99 8.53 5.43
CA ALA A 273 -6.81 8.78 4.00
C ALA A 273 -8.13 8.99 3.23
N MET A 274 -9.28 8.68 3.86
CA MET A 274 -10.63 8.95 3.34
C MET A 274 -10.97 10.44 3.20
N GLU A 275 -10.16 11.34 3.71
CA GLU A 275 -10.29 12.80 3.50
C GLU A 275 -10.00 13.22 2.04
N GLY A 276 -9.31 12.39 1.27
CA GLY A 276 -9.12 12.60 -0.16
C GLY A 276 -10.39 12.40 -0.99
N PRO A 277 -10.39 12.83 -2.29
CA PRO A 277 -11.51 12.59 -3.19
C PRO A 277 -11.86 11.10 -3.31
N THR A 278 -13.14 10.75 -3.38
CA THR A 278 -13.57 9.35 -3.38
C THR A 278 -13.01 8.50 -4.54
N PRO A 279 -12.83 9.00 -5.78
CA PRO A 279 -12.18 8.21 -6.83
C PRO A 279 -10.72 7.88 -6.52
N VAL A 280 -10.01 8.75 -5.78
CA VAL A 280 -8.67 8.45 -5.25
C VAL A 280 -8.72 7.30 -4.26
N SER A 281 -9.71 7.33 -3.35
CA SER A 281 -9.91 6.22 -2.41
C SER A 281 -10.15 4.90 -3.16
N ALA A 282 -10.96 4.91 -4.23
CA ALA A 282 -11.15 3.73 -5.08
C ALA A 282 -9.82 3.22 -5.67
N LEU A 283 -8.99 4.11 -6.19
CA LEU A 283 -7.69 3.74 -6.79
C LEU A 283 -6.72 3.19 -5.75
N ILE A 284 -6.51 3.90 -4.64
CA ILE A 284 -5.56 3.53 -3.57
C ILE A 284 -5.94 2.19 -2.94
N HIS A 285 -7.25 1.96 -2.68
CA HIS A 285 -7.72 0.84 -1.85
C HIS A 285 -8.12 -0.40 -2.64
N ALA A 286 -8.34 -0.30 -3.96
CA ALA A 286 -8.75 -1.47 -4.74
C ALA A 286 -7.57 -2.24 -5.32
N ALA A 287 -6.68 -1.57 -6.08
CA ALA A 287 -5.77 -2.23 -7.00
C ALA A 287 -4.30 -1.81 -6.87
N THR A 288 -3.98 -0.84 -5.99
CA THR A 288 -2.67 -0.19 -6.09
C THR A 288 -1.92 -0.16 -4.76
N MET A 289 -1.90 0.97 -4.03
CA MET A 289 -1.01 1.17 -2.91
C MET A 289 -1.15 0.08 -1.81
N VAL A 290 -2.38 -0.28 -1.44
CA VAL A 290 -2.59 -1.23 -0.34
C VAL A 290 -2.30 -2.68 -0.73
N VAL A 291 -2.35 -3.02 -2.02
CA VAL A 291 -1.96 -4.35 -2.50
C VAL A 291 -0.46 -4.48 -2.75
N ALA A 292 0.29 -3.37 -2.72
CA ALA A 292 1.74 -3.38 -2.94
C ALA A 292 2.47 -4.27 -1.93
N GLY A 293 2.04 -4.31 -0.65
CA GLY A 293 2.64 -5.19 0.35
C GLY A 293 2.35 -6.67 0.11
N VAL A 294 1.14 -7.02 -0.36
CA VAL A 294 0.81 -8.38 -0.80
C VAL A 294 1.69 -8.77 -1.99
N TYR A 295 1.80 -7.87 -2.97
CA TYR A 295 2.65 -8.06 -4.15
C TYR A 295 4.13 -8.22 -3.79
N LEU A 296 4.64 -7.45 -2.83
CA LEU A 296 6.02 -7.57 -2.34
C LEU A 296 6.30 -8.95 -1.74
N VAL A 297 5.40 -9.45 -0.89
CA VAL A 297 5.53 -10.79 -0.30
C VAL A 297 5.43 -11.86 -1.40
N ALA A 298 4.50 -11.71 -2.34
CA ALA A 298 4.36 -12.63 -3.47
C ALA A 298 5.60 -12.61 -4.39
N ARG A 299 6.20 -11.45 -4.64
CA ARG A 299 7.42 -11.30 -5.44
C ARG A 299 8.61 -12.03 -4.84
N LEU A 300 8.73 -11.99 -3.52
CA LEU A 300 9.80 -12.64 -2.77
C LEU A 300 9.37 -13.99 -2.14
N PHE A 301 8.22 -14.53 -2.56
CA PHE A 301 7.65 -15.73 -1.97
C PHE A 301 8.62 -16.91 -1.93
N PRO A 302 9.39 -17.23 -2.99
CA PRO A 302 10.38 -18.31 -2.94
C PRO A 302 11.43 -18.11 -1.83
N LEU A 303 11.80 -16.85 -1.56
CA LEU A 303 12.75 -16.54 -0.49
C LEU A 303 12.13 -16.69 0.90
N TYR A 304 10.86 -16.31 1.05
CA TYR A 304 10.09 -16.51 2.29
C TYR A 304 9.92 -18.00 2.63
N LEU A 305 9.77 -18.86 1.64
CA LEU A 305 9.68 -20.32 1.86
C LEU A 305 10.91 -20.92 2.55
N LEU A 306 12.10 -20.30 2.41
CA LEU A 306 13.31 -20.72 3.09
C LEU A 306 13.31 -20.39 4.59
N GLU A 307 12.43 -19.48 5.04
CA GLU A 307 12.39 -18.96 6.42
C GLU A 307 10.99 -19.04 7.03
N MET A 308 10.70 -20.19 7.61
CA MET A 308 9.41 -20.49 8.23
C MET A 308 9.01 -19.48 9.33
N SER A 309 10.01 -18.94 10.06
CA SER A 309 9.78 -17.93 11.10
C SER A 309 9.19 -16.64 10.52
N ALA A 310 9.71 -16.18 9.38
CA ALA A 310 9.18 -15.00 8.69
C ALA A 310 7.76 -15.26 8.15
N MET A 311 7.51 -16.43 7.55
CA MET A 311 6.19 -16.85 7.08
C MET A 311 5.14 -16.84 8.21
N ASN A 312 5.48 -17.39 9.37
CA ASN A 312 4.60 -17.42 10.52
C ASN A 312 4.26 -16.01 11.04
N ILE A 313 5.24 -15.10 11.04
CA ILE A 313 5.01 -13.68 11.39
C ILE A 313 4.01 -13.05 10.42
N ILE A 314 4.17 -13.26 9.11
CA ILE A 314 3.25 -12.77 8.09
C ILE A 314 1.84 -13.30 8.32
N ALA A 315 1.70 -14.62 8.57
CA ALA A 315 0.41 -15.26 8.83
C ALA A 315 -0.29 -14.69 10.07
N VAL A 316 0.44 -14.55 11.18
CA VAL A 316 -0.11 -14.04 12.46
C VAL A 316 -0.53 -12.57 12.31
N VAL A 317 0.31 -11.72 11.73
CA VAL A 317 0.00 -10.30 11.51
C VAL A 317 -1.23 -10.16 10.63
N GLY A 318 -1.32 -10.91 9.53
CA GLY A 318 -2.49 -10.93 8.66
C GLY A 318 -3.74 -11.37 9.41
N CYS A 319 -3.68 -12.50 10.12
CA CYS A 319 -4.80 -13.09 10.84
C CYS A 319 -5.41 -12.16 11.90
N ILE A 320 -4.56 -11.53 12.73
CA ILE A 320 -5.00 -10.58 13.75
C ILE A 320 -5.59 -9.32 13.10
N THR A 321 -4.94 -8.81 12.05
CA THR A 321 -5.40 -7.61 11.33
C THR A 321 -6.75 -7.85 10.67
N ALA A 322 -6.98 -9.02 10.07
CA ALA A 322 -8.24 -9.38 9.42
C ALA A 322 -9.42 -9.28 10.39
N PHE A 323 -9.28 -9.85 11.57
CA PHE A 323 -10.31 -9.81 12.62
C PHE A 323 -10.51 -8.42 13.20
N TYR A 324 -9.43 -7.74 13.57
CA TYR A 324 -9.48 -6.38 14.10
C TYR A 324 -10.25 -5.45 13.16
N ALA A 325 -9.86 -5.43 11.88
CA ALA A 325 -10.47 -4.54 10.90
C ALA A 325 -11.96 -4.87 10.65
N ALA A 326 -12.34 -6.16 10.65
CA ALA A 326 -13.72 -6.57 10.49
C ALA A 326 -14.60 -6.12 11.67
N VAL A 327 -14.10 -6.24 12.90
CA VAL A 327 -14.81 -5.79 14.11
C VAL A 327 -14.99 -4.27 14.11
N VAL A 328 -13.94 -3.51 13.78
CA VAL A 328 -14.03 -2.04 13.70
C VAL A 328 -15.01 -1.61 12.61
N ALA A 329 -15.01 -2.28 11.44
CA ALA A 329 -15.95 -1.98 10.35
C ALA A 329 -17.43 -2.08 10.79
N CYS A 330 -17.76 -2.96 11.74
CA CYS A 330 -19.11 -3.10 12.27
C CYS A 330 -19.62 -1.86 13.03
N THR A 331 -18.73 -0.99 13.50
CA THR A 331 -19.08 0.15 14.37
C THR A 331 -18.93 1.52 13.70
N GLN A 332 -18.27 1.61 12.57
CA GLN A 332 -18.05 2.88 11.86
C GLN A 332 -19.36 3.41 11.25
N ILE A 333 -19.46 4.75 11.16
CA ILE A 333 -20.64 5.47 10.65
C ILE A 333 -20.38 6.07 9.25
N ASP A 334 -19.15 6.41 8.94
CA ASP A 334 -18.73 6.95 7.64
C ASP A 334 -18.60 5.82 6.62
N ILE A 335 -19.30 5.93 5.47
CA ILE A 335 -19.30 4.91 4.40
C ILE A 335 -17.89 4.62 3.89
N LYS A 336 -17.05 5.65 3.69
CA LYS A 336 -15.69 5.46 3.23
C LYS A 336 -14.82 4.76 4.27
N ARG A 337 -15.02 5.05 5.56
CA ARG A 337 -14.28 4.39 6.65
C ARG A 337 -14.69 2.93 6.80
N VAL A 338 -15.98 2.58 6.68
CA VAL A 338 -16.42 1.17 6.63
C VAL A 338 -15.71 0.44 5.50
N LEU A 339 -15.67 1.01 4.30
CA LEU A 339 -15.00 0.43 3.14
C LEU A 339 -13.48 0.37 3.34
N ALA A 340 -12.85 1.33 4.02
CA ALA A 340 -11.43 1.31 4.34
C ALA A 340 -11.08 0.15 5.28
N PHE A 341 -11.82 -0.03 6.39
CA PHE A 341 -11.60 -1.15 7.29
C PHE A 341 -11.91 -2.49 6.62
N SER A 342 -12.91 -2.53 5.75
CA SER A 342 -13.15 -3.73 4.95
C SER A 342 -12.02 -4.02 3.96
N THR A 343 -11.30 -2.99 3.44
CA THR A 343 -10.08 -3.19 2.65
C THR A 343 -8.97 -3.77 3.49
N ILE A 344 -8.68 -3.20 4.68
CA ILE A 344 -7.67 -3.74 5.61
C ILE A 344 -7.94 -5.22 5.88
N SER A 345 -9.20 -5.59 6.16
CA SER A 345 -9.59 -6.97 6.43
C SER A 345 -9.33 -7.89 5.23
N GLN A 346 -9.70 -7.49 3.99
CA GLN A 346 -9.52 -8.33 2.80
C GLN A 346 -8.03 -8.46 2.40
N ILE A 347 -7.26 -7.38 2.49
CA ILE A 347 -5.80 -7.45 2.27
C ILE A 347 -5.15 -8.37 3.32
N ALA A 348 -5.61 -8.31 4.55
CA ALA A 348 -5.13 -9.19 5.62
C ALA A 348 -5.45 -10.68 5.36
N PHE A 349 -6.59 -11.01 4.72
CA PHE A 349 -6.86 -12.36 4.20
C PHE A 349 -5.78 -12.82 3.22
N MET A 350 -5.41 -11.96 2.25
CA MET A 350 -4.37 -12.27 1.25
C MET A 350 -2.99 -12.48 1.91
N VAL A 351 -2.65 -11.59 2.85
CA VAL A 351 -1.38 -11.69 3.62
C VAL A 351 -1.35 -12.98 4.44
N THR A 352 -2.45 -13.32 5.11
CA THR A 352 -2.55 -14.59 5.86
C THR A 352 -2.39 -15.79 4.93
N SER A 353 -3.06 -15.78 3.77
CA SER A 353 -2.97 -16.86 2.77
C SER A 353 -1.55 -17.08 2.28
N LEU A 354 -0.80 -15.99 2.00
CA LEU A 354 0.63 -16.09 1.67
C LEU A 354 1.46 -16.64 2.84
N GLY A 355 1.20 -16.15 4.06
CA GLY A 355 1.97 -16.57 5.24
C GLY A 355 1.77 -18.03 5.66
N ILE A 356 0.61 -18.62 5.34
CA ILE A 356 0.32 -20.03 5.61
C ILE A 356 0.59 -20.94 4.41
N ALA A 357 0.91 -20.41 3.23
CA ALA A 357 1.14 -21.21 2.05
C ALA A 357 2.33 -22.17 2.24
N ARG A 358 2.10 -23.45 1.95
CA ARG A 358 3.10 -24.54 2.08
C ARG A 358 3.00 -25.39 0.82
N PRO A 359 3.93 -25.25 -0.14
CA PRO A 359 3.91 -26.03 -1.37
C PRO A 359 3.92 -27.53 -1.16
N GLU A 360 4.53 -28.02 -0.05
CA GLU A 360 4.59 -29.45 0.28
C GLU A 360 3.22 -30.04 0.64
N ILE A 361 2.29 -29.21 1.14
CA ILE A 361 0.98 -29.67 1.61
C ILE A 361 -0.05 -29.57 0.48
N HIS A 362 -0.03 -28.46 -0.28
CA HIS A 362 -1.09 -28.12 -1.25
C HIS A 362 -0.55 -27.38 -2.48
N GLU A 363 0.61 -27.77 -2.98
CA GLU A 363 1.20 -27.32 -4.26
C GLU A 363 1.24 -25.79 -4.47
N GLY A 364 1.15 -25.00 -3.39
CA GLY A 364 1.16 -23.54 -3.44
C GLY A 364 -0.21 -22.90 -3.59
N LEU A 365 -1.30 -23.59 -3.27
CA LEU A 365 -2.68 -23.07 -3.31
C LEU A 365 -2.82 -21.72 -2.61
N GLY A 366 -2.21 -21.54 -1.42
CA GLY A 366 -2.29 -20.29 -0.68
C GLY A 366 -1.72 -19.07 -1.42
N PHE A 367 -0.67 -19.25 -2.23
CA PHE A 367 -0.13 -18.21 -3.09
C PHE A 367 -1.12 -17.86 -4.22
N MET A 368 -1.56 -18.87 -4.97
CA MET A 368 -2.50 -18.71 -6.06
C MET A 368 -3.81 -18.06 -5.57
N ALA A 369 -4.37 -18.54 -4.46
CA ALA A 369 -5.59 -18.03 -3.86
C ALA A 369 -5.44 -16.55 -3.43
N SER A 370 -4.30 -16.17 -2.86
CA SER A 370 -4.01 -14.77 -2.51
C SER A 370 -3.99 -13.87 -3.75
N MET A 371 -3.31 -14.28 -4.83
CA MET A 371 -3.24 -13.52 -6.08
C MET A 371 -4.59 -13.47 -6.80
N PHE A 372 -5.35 -14.57 -6.78
CA PHE A 372 -6.71 -14.60 -7.32
C PHE A 372 -7.65 -13.67 -6.56
N HIS A 373 -7.56 -13.67 -5.23
CA HIS A 373 -8.36 -12.75 -4.43
C HIS A 373 -7.95 -11.29 -4.62
N LEU A 374 -6.66 -11.01 -4.84
CA LEU A 374 -6.18 -9.68 -5.21
C LEU A 374 -6.81 -9.19 -6.51
N PHE A 375 -6.86 -10.05 -7.54
CA PHE A 375 -7.47 -9.74 -8.83
C PHE A 375 -8.97 -9.43 -8.69
N THR A 376 -9.74 -10.32 -8.05
CA THR A 376 -11.18 -10.12 -7.86
C THR A 376 -11.49 -8.96 -6.91
N HIS A 377 -10.71 -8.80 -5.83
CA HIS A 377 -10.82 -7.71 -4.87
C HIS A 377 -10.69 -6.34 -5.56
N ALA A 378 -9.74 -6.20 -6.47
CA ALA A 378 -9.54 -4.96 -7.20
C ALA A 378 -10.84 -4.52 -7.91
N MET A 379 -11.58 -5.44 -8.51
CA MET A 379 -12.80 -5.15 -9.27
C MET A 379 -13.97 -4.77 -8.37
N PHE A 380 -14.34 -5.65 -7.41
CA PHE A 380 -15.50 -5.35 -6.55
C PHE A 380 -15.21 -4.22 -5.54
N LYS A 381 -13.96 -3.99 -5.17
CA LYS A 381 -13.62 -2.92 -4.23
C LYS A 381 -13.66 -1.55 -4.88
N ALA A 382 -13.13 -1.43 -6.10
CA ALA A 382 -13.28 -0.21 -6.88
C ALA A 382 -14.76 0.11 -7.12
N LEU A 383 -15.57 -0.90 -7.46
CA LEU A 383 -17.02 -0.77 -7.59
C LEU A 383 -17.67 -0.20 -6.33
N LEU A 384 -17.37 -0.74 -5.16
CA LEU A 384 -17.94 -0.29 -3.89
C LEU A 384 -17.52 1.16 -3.55
N PHE A 385 -16.26 1.53 -3.77
CA PHE A 385 -15.81 2.90 -3.50
C PHE A 385 -16.38 3.90 -4.50
N LEU A 386 -16.44 3.56 -5.79
CA LEU A 386 -17.06 4.44 -6.78
C LEU A 386 -18.58 4.54 -6.55
N GLY A 387 -19.24 3.44 -6.18
CA GLY A 387 -20.64 3.46 -5.74
C GLY A 387 -20.86 4.35 -4.50
N ALA A 388 -19.99 4.27 -3.50
CA ALA A 388 -20.00 5.18 -2.36
C ALA A 388 -19.80 6.64 -2.78
N GLY A 389 -18.93 6.89 -3.78
CA GLY A 389 -18.76 8.22 -4.37
C GLY A 389 -20.04 8.78 -5.00
N ALA A 390 -20.76 7.94 -5.74
CA ALA A 390 -22.04 8.35 -6.33
C ALA A 390 -23.08 8.70 -5.24
N LEU A 391 -23.15 7.91 -4.17
CA LEU A 391 -24.03 8.18 -3.02
C LEU A 391 -23.67 9.49 -2.31
N ILE A 392 -22.38 9.70 -2.03
CA ILE A 392 -21.87 10.93 -1.40
C ILE A 392 -22.17 12.16 -2.27
N HIS A 393 -21.99 12.04 -3.59
CA HIS A 393 -22.25 13.11 -4.52
C HIS A 393 -23.75 13.49 -4.57
N ALA A 394 -24.64 12.49 -4.44
CA ALA A 394 -26.09 12.69 -4.43
C ALA A 394 -26.62 13.26 -3.11
N VAL A 395 -26.04 12.90 -1.96
CA VAL A 395 -26.55 13.27 -0.62
C VAL A 395 -25.69 14.35 0.06
N HIS A 396 -24.50 14.64 -0.46
CA HIS A 396 -23.52 15.59 0.11
C HIS A 396 -23.09 15.28 1.55
N SER A 397 -23.12 14.01 1.95
CA SER A 397 -22.69 13.54 3.27
C SER A 397 -21.90 12.22 3.15
N ASN A 398 -20.87 12.04 4.00
CA ASN A 398 -20.16 10.78 4.12
C ASN A 398 -20.85 9.82 5.11
N ASN A 399 -21.73 10.32 5.98
CA ASN A 399 -22.37 9.51 7.00
C ASN A 399 -23.60 8.79 6.41
N TYR A 400 -23.63 7.45 6.51
CA TYR A 400 -24.75 6.67 6.02
C TYR A 400 -26.06 6.96 6.81
N THR A 401 -25.96 7.56 8.00
CA THR A 401 -27.13 8.02 8.75
C THR A 401 -27.93 9.14 8.05
N ALA A 402 -27.35 9.78 7.05
CA ALA A 402 -28.02 10.73 6.16
C ALA A 402 -28.49 10.07 4.84
N MET A 403 -28.12 8.80 4.60
CA MET A 403 -28.34 8.08 3.34
C MET A 403 -29.38 6.96 3.58
N HIS A 404 -30.65 7.29 3.70
CA HIS A 404 -31.69 6.26 3.89
C HIS A 404 -32.60 6.19 2.67
N GLY A 405 -33.16 5.00 2.38
CA GLY A 405 -34.20 4.80 1.37
C GLY A 405 -33.81 5.13 -0.07
N LEU A 406 -32.50 5.10 -0.42
CA LEU A 406 -32.01 5.52 -1.72
C LEU A 406 -32.28 4.53 -2.86
N SER A 407 -32.82 3.34 -2.59
CA SER A 407 -33.05 2.30 -3.60
C SER A 407 -33.96 2.74 -4.76
N LYS A 408 -34.92 3.60 -4.48
CA LYS A 408 -35.87 4.11 -5.49
C LYS A 408 -35.29 5.25 -6.34
N TYR A 409 -34.36 6.02 -5.79
CA TYR A 409 -33.82 7.23 -6.42
C TYR A 409 -32.56 6.97 -7.25
N MET A 410 -31.80 5.94 -6.88
CA MET A 410 -30.51 5.61 -7.49
C MET A 410 -30.45 4.14 -7.93
N PRO A 411 -31.25 3.70 -8.89
CA PRO A 411 -31.37 2.28 -9.24
C PRO A 411 -30.08 1.67 -9.80
N VAL A 412 -29.32 2.39 -10.62
CA VAL A 412 -28.05 1.89 -11.19
C VAL A 412 -27.02 1.73 -10.08
N THR A 413 -26.84 2.76 -9.26
CA THR A 413 -25.92 2.72 -8.11
C THR A 413 -26.32 1.64 -7.12
N HIS A 414 -27.65 1.46 -6.85
CA HIS A 414 -28.18 0.45 -5.95
C HIS A 414 -27.82 -0.98 -6.40
N ILE A 415 -28.10 -1.33 -7.66
CA ILE A 415 -27.84 -2.68 -8.20
C ILE A 415 -26.35 -2.96 -8.25
N THR A 416 -25.54 -2.01 -8.73
CA THR A 416 -24.08 -2.18 -8.82
C THR A 416 -23.44 -2.29 -7.46
N PHE A 417 -23.88 -1.52 -6.46
CA PHE A 417 -23.41 -1.62 -5.09
C PHE A 417 -23.81 -2.96 -4.44
N LEU A 418 -25.03 -3.46 -4.69
CA LEU A 418 -25.46 -4.79 -4.23
C LEU A 418 -24.57 -5.90 -4.81
N ILE A 419 -24.23 -5.85 -6.10
CA ILE A 419 -23.30 -6.80 -6.72
C ILE A 419 -21.95 -6.77 -5.99
N GLY A 420 -21.43 -5.59 -5.70
CA GLY A 420 -20.18 -5.44 -4.91
C GLY A 420 -20.31 -6.03 -3.50
N CYS A 421 -21.42 -5.82 -2.81
CA CYS A 421 -21.69 -6.39 -1.48
C CYS A 421 -21.78 -7.93 -1.52
N LEU A 422 -22.44 -8.50 -2.52
CA LEU A 422 -22.53 -9.96 -2.71
C LEU A 422 -21.16 -10.57 -3.04
N ALA A 423 -20.39 -9.90 -3.89
CA ALA A 423 -19.04 -10.33 -4.25
C ALA A 423 -18.11 -10.36 -3.02
N ILE A 424 -18.05 -9.30 -2.25
CA ILE A 424 -17.16 -9.25 -1.06
C ILE A 424 -17.67 -10.19 0.06
N ALA A 425 -18.97 -10.43 0.17
CA ALA A 425 -19.54 -11.41 1.12
C ALA A 425 -19.19 -12.86 0.76
N GLY A 426 -18.77 -13.13 -0.49
CA GLY A 426 -18.47 -14.48 -0.97
C GLY A 426 -19.71 -15.30 -1.28
N ILE A 427 -20.71 -14.69 -1.91
CA ILE A 427 -21.92 -15.37 -2.36
C ILE A 427 -21.76 -15.83 -3.82
N PRO A 428 -22.07 -17.09 -4.17
CA PRO A 428 -22.10 -17.53 -5.57
C PRO A 428 -23.19 -16.79 -6.36
N PRO A 429 -23.01 -16.48 -7.66
CA PRO A 429 -21.87 -16.82 -8.53
C PRO A 429 -20.81 -15.72 -8.65
N PHE A 430 -20.75 -14.79 -7.72
CA PHE A 430 -19.84 -13.62 -7.82
C PHE A 430 -18.38 -13.99 -7.60
N ALA A 431 -17.47 -13.23 -8.20
CA ALA A 431 -16.04 -13.50 -8.25
C ALA A 431 -15.38 -13.66 -6.87
N GLY A 432 -15.85 -12.91 -5.87
CA GLY A 432 -15.33 -13.00 -4.51
C GLY A 432 -15.61 -14.34 -3.80
N PHE A 433 -16.62 -15.09 -4.22
CA PHE A 433 -16.85 -16.45 -3.73
C PHE A 433 -15.68 -17.37 -4.11
N PHE A 434 -15.40 -17.49 -5.39
CA PHE A 434 -14.35 -18.39 -5.89
C PHE A 434 -12.98 -18.09 -5.25
N SER A 435 -12.57 -16.83 -5.25
CA SER A 435 -11.25 -16.46 -4.73
C SER A 435 -11.14 -16.57 -3.20
N LYS A 436 -12.21 -16.28 -2.45
CA LYS A 436 -12.20 -16.40 -0.99
C LYS A 436 -12.28 -17.86 -0.54
N ASP A 437 -13.03 -18.69 -1.25
CA ASP A 437 -13.15 -20.11 -0.97
C ASP A 437 -11.79 -20.82 -1.07
N GLU A 438 -10.99 -20.48 -2.08
CA GLU A 438 -9.63 -21.00 -2.21
C GLU A 438 -8.70 -20.57 -1.07
N ILE A 439 -8.84 -19.33 -0.55
CA ILE A 439 -8.09 -18.90 0.65
C ILE A 439 -8.50 -19.72 1.87
N LEU A 440 -9.80 -19.97 2.04
CA LEU A 440 -10.32 -20.76 3.15
C LEU A 440 -9.89 -22.23 3.02
N ALA A 441 -9.91 -22.79 1.81
CA ALA A 441 -9.43 -24.13 1.54
C ALA A 441 -7.95 -24.27 1.93
N ALA A 442 -7.08 -23.39 1.43
CA ALA A 442 -5.67 -23.37 1.80
C ALA A 442 -5.45 -23.21 3.32
N ALA A 443 -6.29 -22.44 3.99
CA ALA A 443 -6.20 -22.24 5.42
C ALA A 443 -6.58 -23.50 6.22
N PHE A 444 -7.66 -24.19 5.83
CA PHE A 444 -8.07 -25.44 6.47
C PHE A 444 -7.11 -26.60 6.21
N GLU A 445 -6.55 -26.68 5.01
CA GLU A 445 -5.55 -27.69 4.64
C GLU A 445 -4.24 -27.52 5.43
N ASN A 446 -3.84 -26.27 5.69
CA ASN A 446 -2.69 -26.00 6.54
C ASN A 446 -2.96 -26.38 8.01
N HIS A 447 -3.99 -25.82 8.60
CA HIS A 447 -4.43 -26.14 9.97
C HIS A 447 -5.85 -25.63 10.23
N TRP A 448 -6.68 -26.42 10.91
CA TRP A 448 -8.07 -26.10 11.21
C TRP A 448 -8.27 -24.73 11.89
N PHE A 449 -7.31 -24.28 12.70
CA PHE A 449 -7.36 -22.98 13.40
C PHE A 449 -7.41 -21.81 12.41
N TRP A 450 -6.53 -21.80 11.40
CA TRP A 450 -6.48 -20.73 10.39
C TRP A 450 -7.77 -20.68 9.59
N GLY A 451 -8.27 -21.84 9.17
CA GLY A 451 -9.52 -21.96 8.43
C GLY A 451 -10.72 -21.47 9.23
N ALA A 452 -10.88 -21.94 10.48
CA ALA A 452 -11.98 -21.53 11.34
C ALA A 452 -11.94 -20.03 11.68
N TRP A 453 -10.75 -19.48 11.95
CA TRP A 453 -10.58 -18.06 12.21
C TRP A 453 -10.95 -17.18 11.01
N LEU A 454 -10.44 -17.49 9.82
CA LEU A 454 -10.76 -16.76 8.60
C LEU A 454 -12.23 -16.95 8.20
N MET A 455 -12.81 -18.12 8.42
CA MET A 455 -14.24 -18.38 8.21
C MET A 455 -15.11 -17.48 9.09
N MET A 456 -14.77 -17.32 10.36
CA MET A 456 -15.44 -16.39 11.28
C MET A 456 -15.35 -14.95 10.77
N VAL A 457 -14.16 -14.51 10.36
CA VAL A 457 -13.94 -13.15 9.81
C VAL A 457 -14.74 -12.95 8.51
N ALA A 458 -14.86 -13.99 7.66
CA ALA A 458 -15.70 -13.95 6.46
C ALA A 458 -17.19 -13.71 6.80
N GLY A 459 -17.71 -14.36 7.86
CA GLY A 459 -19.05 -14.10 8.38
C GLY A 459 -19.25 -12.67 8.87
N VAL A 460 -18.28 -12.13 9.64
CA VAL A 460 -18.31 -10.73 10.08
C VAL A 460 -18.27 -9.78 8.88
N THR A 461 -17.51 -10.13 7.82
CA THR A 461 -17.46 -9.35 6.57
C THR A 461 -18.82 -9.26 5.90
N ALA A 462 -19.53 -10.38 5.76
CA ALA A 462 -20.87 -10.41 5.20
C ALA A 462 -21.84 -9.57 6.05
N PHE A 463 -21.74 -9.64 7.38
CA PHE A 463 -22.57 -8.89 8.30
C PHE A 463 -22.41 -7.37 8.15
N TYR A 464 -21.17 -6.81 8.24
CA TYR A 464 -21.01 -5.36 8.19
C TYR A 464 -21.27 -4.77 6.80
N MET A 465 -21.03 -5.53 5.73
CA MET A 465 -21.34 -5.07 4.37
C MET A 465 -22.85 -4.99 4.14
N PHE A 466 -23.61 -5.98 4.59
CA PHE A 466 -25.08 -5.93 4.48
C PHE A 466 -25.73 -4.98 5.49
N ARG A 467 -25.12 -4.77 6.67
CA ARG A 467 -25.47 -3.65 7.55
C ARG A 467 -25.38 -2.32 6.80
N LEU A 468 -24.25 -2.05 6.16
CA LEU A 468 -24.03 -0.83 5.39
C LEU A 468 -25.07 -0.72 4.24
N TYR A 469 -25.27 -1.79 3.48
CA TYR A 469 -26.21 -1.85 2.37
C TYR A 469 -27.66 -1.54 2.80
N TYR A 470 -28.14 -2.18 3.86
CA TYR A 470 -29.50 -1.95 4.34
C TYR A 470 -29.68 -0.55 4.91
N MET A 471 -28.72 -0.04 5.65
CA MET A 471 -28.77 1.33 6.20
C MET A 471 -28.87 2.40 5.11
N ILE A 472 -28.22 2.22 3.98
CA ILE A 472 -28.23 3.17 2.87
C ILE A 472 -29.50 3.06 2.01
N PHE A 473 -29.84 1.85 1.61
CA PHE A 473 -30.86 1.67 0.57
C PHE A 473 -32.27 1.39 1.10
N TRP A 474 -32.40 0.94 2.35
CA TRP A 474 -33.66 0.48 2.91
C TRP A 474 -34.07 1.18 4.21
N TRP A 475 -33.48 0.95 5.29
CA TRP A 475 -33.73 1.37 6.69
C TRP A 475 -34.96 2.24 6.92
N LYS A 476 -34.98 3.50 6.44
CA LYS A 476 -36.04 4.51 6.51
C LYS A 476 -36.30 5.11 5.13
N GLU A 477 -37.47 5.76 4.95
CA GLU A 477 -37.69 6.59 3.78
C GLU A 477 -36.77 7.82 3.78
N HIS A 478 -36.32 8.22 2.59
CA HIS A 478 -35.46 9.40 2.44
C HIS A 478 -36.27 10.68 2.67
N ASP A 479 -35.74 11.60 3.46
CA ASP A 479 -36.35 12.93 3.66
C ASP A 479 -35.99 13.83 2.47
N CYS A 480 -36.95 13.99 1.57
CA CYS A 480 -36.83 14.81 0.35
C CYS A 480 -37.11 16.31 0.57
N ALA A 481 -37.20 16.77 1.83
CA ALA A 481 -37.58 18.16 2.12
C ALA A 481 -36.60 19.21 1.58
N HIS A 482 -35.30 18.84 1.45
CA HIS A 482 -34.24 19.76 1.00
C HIS A 482 -33.66 19.43 -0.36
N HIS A 483 -33.60 18.19 -0.76
CA HIS A 483 -33.01 17.72 -2.02
C HIS A 483 -33.53 16.35 -2.41
N THR A 484 -33.90 16.18 -3.70
CA THR A 484 -34.23 14.85 -4.25
C THR A 484 -32.95 14.23 -4.82
N PRO A 485 -32.46 13.13 -4.25
CA PRO A 485 -31.29 12.43 -4.79
C PRO A 485 -31.55 11.97 -6.23
N HIS A 486 -30.54 12.03 -7.08
CA HIS A 486 -30.58 11.53 -8.44
C HIS A 486 -29.43 10.55 -8.67
N ASP A 487 -29.60 9.61 -9.60
CA ASP A 487 -28.56 8.63 -9.91
C ASP A 487 -27.35 9.31 -10.57
N ALA A 488 -26.23 8.60 -10.55
CA ALA A 488 -24.98 9.09 -11.10
C ALA A 488 -25.10 9.41 -12.60
N PRO A 489 -24.48 10.48 -13.10
CA PRO A 489 -24.47 10.77 -14.54
C PRO A 489 -23.81 9.64 -15.31
N VAL A 490 -24.13 9.53 -16.62
CA VAL A 490 -23.69 8.42 -17.48
C VAL A 490 -22.18 8.17 -17.42
N VAL A 491 -21.38 9.22 -17.39
CA VAL A 491 -19.91 9.15 -17.30
C VAL A 491 -19.43 8.43 -16.02
N MET A 492 -20.16 8.58 -14.91
CA MET A 492 -19.89 7.89 -13.66
C MET A 492 -20.51 6.48 -13.63
N SER A 493 -21.67 6.29 -14.29
CA SER A 493 -22.39 5.00 -14.31
C SER A 493 -21.67 3.95 -15.15
N ILE A 494 -20.99 4.33 -16.25
CA ILE A 494 -20.25 3.40 -17.11
C ILE A 494 -19.20 2.60 -16.31
N PRO A 495 -18.29 3.21 -15.53
CA PRO A 495 -17.36 2.48 -14.67
C PRO A 495 -18.06 1.55 -13.66
N LEU A 496 -19.19 1.98 -13.08
CA LEU A 496 -19.93 1.16 -12.12
C LEU A 496 -20.48 -0.11 -12.79
N VAL A 497 -21.13 0.02 -13.93
CA VAL A 497 -21.70 -1.12 -14.68
C VAL A 497 -20.59 -2.05 -15.18
N PHE A 498 -19.49 -1.50 -15.71
CA PHE A 498 -18.36 -2.29 -16.17
C PHE A 498 -17.75 -3.13 -15.02
N LEU A 499 -17.43 -2.50 -13.89
CA LEU A 499 -16.86 -3.20 -12.75
C LEU A 499 -17.83 -4.21 -12.13
N ALA A 500 -19.14 -3.92 -12.13
CA ALA A 500 -20.16 -4.87 -11.71
C ALA A 500 -20.18 -6.11 -12.63
N ALA A 501 -20.14 -5.92 -13.96
CA ALA A 501 -20.09 -7.03 -14.92
C ALA A 501 -18.83 -7.88 -14.73
N VAL A 502 -17.66 -7.25 -14.58
CA VAL A 502 -16.40 -7.97 -14.30
C VAL A 502 -16.47 -8.71 -12.97
N SER A 503 -17.06 -8.13 -11.93
CA SER A 503 -17.25 -8.79 -10.63
C SER A 503 -18.18 -10.01 -10.67
N CYS A 504 -19.03 -10.12 -11.69
CA CYS A 504 -19.84 -11.32 -11.93
C CYS A 504 -19.04 -12.42 -12.67
N VAL A 505 -18.13 -12.06 -13.58
CA VAL A 505 -17.49 -13.00 -14.51
C VAL A 505 -16.09 -13.43 -14.08
N ALA A 506 -15.35 -12.56 -13.39
CA ALA A 506 -13.93 -12.77 -13.07
C ALA A 506 -13.65 -14.03 -12.23
N GLY A 507 -14.65 -14.55 -11.50
CA GLY A 507 -14.53 -15.78 -10.72
C GLY A 507 -14.42 -17.06 -11.56
N PHE A 508 -14.83 -17.03 -12.81
CA PHE A 508 -14.78 -18.19 -13.71
C PHE A 508 -13.46 -18.34 -14.48
N ILE A 509 -12.52 -17.41 -14.29
CA ILE A 509 -11.20 -17.50 -14.90
C ILE A 509 -10.43 -18.65 -14.23
N PRO A 510 -9.87 -19.62 -15.01
CA PRO A 510 -9.04 -20.68 -14.46
C PRO A 510 -7.67 -20.14 -14.01
N PHE A 511 -7.67 -19.43 -12.89
CA PHE A 511 -6.57 -18.58 -12.45
C PHE A 511 -5.29 -19.36 -12.19
N GLY A 512 -5.39 -20.60 -11.69
CA GLY A 512 -4.24 -21.48 -11.42
C GLY A 512 -3.43 -21.87 -12.67
N HIS A 513 -4.01 -21.74 -13.88
CA HIS A 513 -3.25 -21.96 -15.11
C HIS A 513 -2.40 -20.74 -15.51
N PHE A 514 -2.64 -19.59 -14.90
CA PHE A 514 -1.98 -18.34 -15.27
C PHE A 514 -1.00 -17.85 -14.21
N VAL A 515 -1.36 -17.95 -12.93
CA VAL A 515 -0.60 -17.33 -11.84
C VAL A 515 -0.35 -18.32 -10.71
N THR A 516 0.88 -18.81 -10.63
CA THR A 516 1.38 -19.71 -9.59
C THR A 516 2.76 -19.25 -9.12
N TRP A 517 3.22 -19.73 -7.98
CA TRP A 517 4.49 -19.29 -7.37
C TRP A 517 5.74 -19.75 -8.15
N ASN A 518 5.65 -20.90 -8.83
CA ASN A 518 6.74 -21.53 -9.60
C ASN A 518 6.50 -21.50 -11.12
N GLY A 519 5.40 -20.90 -11.60
CA GLY A 519 5.02 -20.86 -13.01
C GLY A 519 4.43 -22.17 -13.57
N ALA A 520 4.29 -23.22 -12.75
CA ALA A 520 3.62 -24.46 -13.13
C ALA A 520 2.09 -24.28 -13.13
N SER A 521 1.39 -24.94 -14.06
CA SER A 521 -0.08 -24.91 -14.09
C SER A 521 -0.65 -25.68 -12.89
N TYR A 522 -1.64 -25.09 -12.22
CA TYR A 522 -2.34 -25.67 -11.09
C TYR A 522 -3.84 -25.78 -11.37
N ASP A 523 -4.39 -26.98 -11.25
CA ASP A 523 -5.83 -27.21 -11.37
C ASP A 523 -6.52 -26.94 -10.03
N ILE A 524 -7.47 -26.00 -10.04
CA ILE A 524 -8.22 -25.62 -8.86
C ILE A 524 -9.27 -26.70 -8.55
N HIS A 525 -9.15 -27.33 -7.38
CA HIS A 525 -10.11 -28.30 -6.88
C HIS A 525 -10.91 -27.72 -5.73
N MET A 526 -12.13 -27.26 -6.01
CA MET A 526 -13.02 -26.72 -4.98
C MET A 526 -13.32 -27.76 -3.89
N VAL A 527 -12.99 -27.45 -2.64
CA VAL A 527 -13.27 -28.29 -1.49
C VAL A 527 -14.72 -28.11 -1.05
N GLY A 528 -15.60 -29.02 -1.46
CA GLY A 528 -17.06 -28.88 -1.35
C GLY A 528 -17.59 -28.55 0.06
N TRP A 529 -17.03 -29.13 1.12
CA TRP A 529 -17.47 -28.83 2.49
C TRP A 529 -17.07 -27.41 2.94
N VAL A 530 -15.91 -26.91 2.49
CA VAL A 530 -15.46 -25.52 2.76
C VAL A 530 -16.39 -24.55 2.05
N ALA A 531 -16.67 -24.79 0.78
CA ALA A 531 -17.57 -23.96 -0.04
C ALA A 531 -18.99 -23.90 0.55
N ILE A 532 -19.55 -25.03 0.94
CA ILE A 532 -20.89 -25.08 1.56
C ILE A 532 -20.89 -24.35 2.91
N SER A 533 -19.90 -24.59 3.76
CA SER A 533 -19.83 -23.95 5.08
C SER A 533 -19.61 -22.46 4.98
N SER A 534 -18.76 -21.96 4.05
CA SER A 534 -18.52 -20.54 3.83
C SER A 534 -19.79 -19.81 3.37
N VAL A 535 -20.54 -20.39 2.43
CA VAL A 535 -21.82 -19.85 1.98
C VAL A 535 -22.85 -19.86 3.10
N CYS A 536 -22.96 -20.94 3.88
CA CYS A 536 -23.87 -21.00 5.03
C CYS A 536 -23.57 -19.90 6.06
N VAL A 537 -22.30 -19.71 6.42
CA VAL A 537 -21.89 -18.65 7.36
C VAL A 537 -22.21 -17.27 6.79
N ALA A 538 -21.93 -17.02 5.51
CA ALA A 538 -22.23 -15.75 4.87
C ALA A 538 -23.74 -15.48 4.83
N VAL A 539 -24.57 -16.47 4.44
CA VAL A 539 -26.03 -16.35 4.41
C VAL A 539 -26.59 -16.10 5.81
N LEU A 540 -26.14 -16.82 6.83
CA LEU A 540 -26.56 -16.60 8.22
C LEU A 540 -26.22 -15.19 8.70
N ALA A 541 -25.02 -14.69 8.36
CA ALA A 541 -24.62 -13.33 8.69
C ALA A 541 -25.47 -12.27 7.96
N ILE A 542 -25.80 -12.51 6.69
CA ILE A 542 -26.71 -11.64 5.92
C ILE A 542 -28.13 -11.65 6.51
N LEU A 543 -28.67 -12.82 6.87
CA LEU A 543 -29.98 -12.93 7.51
C LEU A 543 -30.02 -12.20 8.85
N LEU A 544 -28.95 -12.28 9.63
CA LEU A 544 -28.80 -11.52 10.87
C LEU A 544 -28.81 -10.01 10.61
N ALA A 545 -28.03 -9.55 9.64
CA ALA A 545 -27.99 -8.13 9.22
C ALA A 545 -29.37 -7.68 8.70
N THR A 546 -30.06 -8.52 7.92
CA THR A 546 -31.43 -8.26 7.44
C THR A 546 -32.41 -8.06 8.59
N LYS A 547 -32.36 -8.96 9.56
CA LYS A 547 -33.23 -8.86 10.76
C LYS A 547 -32.99 -7.60 11.57
N MET A 548 -31.72 -7.14 11.61
CA MET A 548 -31.34 -5.99 12.43
C MET A 548 -31.55 -4.65 11.71
N TYR A 549 -31.28 -4.59 10.39
CA TYR A 549 -31.10 -3.32 9.66
C TYR A 549 -31.99 -3.13 8.42
N LEU A 550 -32.85 -4.08 8.04
CA LEU A 550 -33.75 -3.90 6.88
C LEU A 550 -34.83 -2.85 7.15
N LYS A 551 -35.32 -2.79 8.39
CA LYS A 551 -36.30 -1.82 8.86
C LYS A 551 -35.85 -1.26 10.21
N GLU A 552 -36.37 -0.12 10.58
CA GLU A 552 -36.12 0.50 11.88
C GLU A 552 -36.41 -0.48 13.03
N ASN A 553 -35.37 -0.75 13.84
CA ASN A 553 -35.39 -1.76 14.88
C ASN A 553 -34.54 -1.30 16.06
N PRO A 554 -35.03 -1.39 17.32
CA PRO A 554 -34.27 -1.03 18.51
C PRO A 554 -33.19 -2.05 18.92
N LEU A 555 -33.08 -3.18 18.23
CA LEU A 555 -32.17 -4.28 18.58
C LEU A 555 -30.68 -3.89 18.48
N PRO A 556 -30.21 -3.17 17.45
CA PRO A 556 -28.85 -2.68 17.40
C PRO A 556 -28.46 -1.80 18.59
N ASP A 557 -29.34 -0.88 18.98
CA ASP A 557 -29.08 0.06 20.09
C ASP A 557 -29.03 -0.70 21.42
N LYS A 558 -29.95 -1.63 21.66
CA LYS A 558 -29.91 -2.49 22.84
C LYS A 558 -28.67 -3.35 22.97
N LEU A 559 -28.15 -3.87 21.83
CA LEU A 559 -26.90 -4.62 21.82
C LEU A 559 -25.70 -3.71 22.06
N ALA A 560 -25.68 -2.50 21.50
CA ALA A 560 -24.66 -1.51 21.75
C ALA A 560 -24.61 -1.10 23.23
N ASP A 561 -25.77 -0.93 23.87
CA ASP A 561 -25.88 -0.62 25.30
C ASP A 561 -25.43 -1.80 26.18
N THR A 562 -25.82 -3.04 25.81
CA THR A 562 -25.45 -4.25 26.55
C THR A 562 -23.92 -4.48 26.53
N PHE A 563 -23.30 -4.27 25.37
CA PHE A 563 -21.85 -4.43 25.16
C PHE A 563 -21.14 -3.09 25.05
N HIS A 564 -21.59 -2.08 25.82
CA HIS A 564 -21.13 -0.69 25.71
C HIS A 564 -19.61 -0.54 25.68
N GLY A 565 -18.88 -1.23 26.54
CA GLY A 565 -17.41 -1.15 26.61
C GLY A 565 -16.74 -1.65 25.32
N LEU A 566 -17.17 -2.79 24.79
CA LEU A 566 -16.63 -3.35 23.56
C LEU A 566 -17.02 -2.50 22.34
N TRP A 567 -18.28 -2.06 22.29
CA TRP A 567 -18.77 -1.19 21.23
C TRP A 567 -17.99 0.13 21.18
N THR A 568 -17.82 0.79 22.34
CA THR A 568 -17.06 2.03 22.47
C THR A 568 -15.60 1.82 22.07
N ALA A 569 -14.95 0.75 22.52
CA ALA A 569 -13.57 0.44 22.14
C ALA A 569 -13.44 0.24 20.61
N ALA A 570 -14.34 -0.54 20.00
CA ALA A 570 -14.33 -0.77 18.56
C ALA A 570 -14.65 0.52 17.76
N HIS A 571 -15.59 1.36 18.25
CA HIS A 571 -15.91 2.64 17.63
C HIS A 571 -14.71 3.60 17.65
N HIS A 572 -13.96 3.66 18.76
CA HIS A 572 -12.70 4.39 18.90
C HIS A 572 -11.49 3.62 18.35
N ARG A 573 -11.72 2.59 17.52
CA ARG A 573 -10.62 1.84 16.86
C ARG A 573 -9.63 1.24 17.86
N PHE A 574 -10.12 0.82 19.05
CA PHE A 574 -9.32 0.32 20.17
C PHE A 574 -8.24 1.30 20.63
N TYR A 575 -8.47 2.59 20.51
CA TYR A 575 -7.62 3.69 20.98
C TYR A 575 -6.20 3.68 20.39
N TRP A 576 -6.01 3.10 19.21
CA TRP A 576 -4.70 3.10 18.54
C TRP A 576 -4.23 4.52 18.17
N ASP A 577 -5.13 5.39 17.74
CA ASP A 577 -4.80 6.78 17.41
C ASP A 577 -4.32 7.53 18.65
N GLU A 578 -5.00 7.36 19.78
CA GLU A 578 -4.63 7.97 21.07
C GLU A 578 -3.28 7.45 21.56
N LEU A 579 -3.02 6.14 21.43
CA LEU A 579 -1.73 5.55 21.79
C LEU A 579 -0.58 6.15 20.95
N TYR A 580 -0.76 6.27 19.64
CA TYR A 580 0.26 6.88 18.77
C TYR A 580 0.46 8.36 19.07
N MET A 581 -0.61 9.10 19.36
CA MET A 581 -0.51 10.51 19.76
C MET A 581 0.21 10.65 21.10
N TRP A 582 -0.06 9.76 22.05
CA TRP A 582 0.67 9.73 23.34
C TRP A 582 2.17 9.44 23.13
N ILE A 583 2.52 8.43 22.32
CA ILE A 583 3.92 8.12 21.98
C ILE A 583 4.58 9.34 21.32
N THR A 584 3.93 9.96 20.35
CA THR A 584 4.48 11.11 19.62
C THR A 584 4.71 12.30 20.56
N HIS A 585 3.72 12.66 21.38
CA HIS A 585 3.83 13.85 22.23
C HIS A 585 4.69 13.61 23.47
N LYS A 586 4.51 12.49 24.17
CA LYS A 586 5.19 12.24 25.45
C LYS A 586 6.57 11.64 25.25
N VAL A 587 6.71 10.62 24.41
CA VAL A 587 7.99 9.94 24.22
C VAL A 587 8.86 10.72 23.23
N ILE A 588 8.39 10.92 21.99
CA ILE A 588 9.23 11.51 20.93
C ILE A 588 9.49 12.99 21.25
N PHE A 589 8.44 13.82 21.37
CA PHE A 589 8.67 15.28 21.54
C PHE A 589 9.21 15.66 22.90
N GLN A 590 8.68 15.11 23.99
CA GLN A 590 9.11 15.52 25.34
C GLN A 590 10.42 14.85 25.79
N CYS A 591 10.56 13.52 25.57
CA CYS A 591 11.71 12.78 26.07
C CYS A 591 12.91 12.74 25.11
N ILE A 592 12.68 12.90 23.78
CA ILE A 592 13.76 12.84 22.78
C ILE A 592 14.04 14.22 22.18
N CYS A 593 13.03 14.84 21.53
CA CYS A 593 13.27 16.08 20.78
C CYS A 593 13.65 17.26 21.68
N ARG A 594 13.00 17.43 22.82
CA ARG A 594 13.32 18.54 23.76
C ARG A 594 14.75 18.48 24.31
N PRO A 595 15.25 17.33 24.83
CA PRO A 595 16.65 17.25 25.27
C PRO A 595 17.64 17.49 24.13
N ILE A 596 17.38 16.95 22.92
CA ILE A 596 18.24 17.19 21.76
C ILE A 596 18.24 18.67 21.39
N ALA A 597 17.08 19.32 21.29
CA ALA A 597 16.97 20.74 21.00
C ALA A 597 17.59 21.61 22.10
N TRP A 598 17.54 21.18 23.37
CA TRP A 598 18.23 21.85 24.46
C TRP A 598 19.74 21.73 24.32
N PHE A 599 20.25 20.53 24.02
CA PHE A 599 21.67 20.27 23.79
C PHE A 599 22.20 21.11 22.61
N ASP A 600 21.47 21.12 21.51
CA ASP A 600 21.81 21.89 20.32
C ASP A 600 21.97 23.39 20.65
N ARG A 601 20.95 24.00 21.28
CA ARG A 601 20.95 25.43 21.62
C ARG A 601 21.95 25.83 22.69
N HIS A 602 22.11 24.99 23.72
CA HIS A 602 22.92 25.40 24.90
C HIS A 602 24.37 24.91 24.81
N ILE A 603 24.59 23.73 24.24
CA ILE A 603 25.95 23.17 24.12
C ILE A 603 26.57 23.54 22.78
N ILE A 604 25.93 23.23 21.64
CA ILE A 604 26.53 23.48 20.33
C ILE A 604 26.55 24.97 20.04
N ASP A 605 25.40 25.62 19.97
CA ASP A 605 25.28 27.06 19.71
C ASP A 605 25.94 27.86 20.82
N GLY A 606 25.73 27.49 22.10
CA GLY A 606 26.33 28.14 23.23
C GLY A 606 27.86 28.09 23.24
N THR A 607 28.46 27.00 22.76
CA THR A 607 29.91 26.88 22.61
C THR A 607 30.41 27.81 21.48
N MET A 608 29.73 27.85 20.34
CA MET A 608 30.08 28.74 19.23
C MET A 608 29.96 30.23 19.63
N ASP A 609 28.88 30.59 20.30
CA ASP A 609 28.70 31.93 20.90
C ASP A 609 29.78 32.27 21.92
N SER A 610 30.22 31.28 22.70
CA SER A 610 31.31 31.49 23.68
C SER A 610 32.66 31.78 22.97
N PHE A 611 32.97 31.09 21.88
CA PHE A 611 34.14 31.43 21.06
C PHE A 611 34.07 32.85 20.49
N ALA A 612 32.91 33.27 20.03
CA ALA A 612 32.70 34.64 19.54
C ALA A 612 32.88 35.65 20.70
N LYS A 613 32.33 35.41 21.87
CA LYS A 613 32.49 36.27 23.07
C LYS A 613 33.93 36.32 23.54
N VAL A 614 34.62 35.17 23.60
CA VAL A 614 36.07 35.13 23.96
C VAL A 614 36.90 35.91 22.95
N THR A 615 36.64 35.75 21.65
CA THR A 615 37.36 36.51 20.62
C THR A 615 37.11 38.01 20.75
N GLN A 616 35.85 38.41 21.02
CA GLN A 616 35.49 39.81 21.20
C GLN A 616 36.14 40.38 22.48
N TRP A 617 36.10 39.61 23.60
CA TRP A 617 36.78 40.01 24.85
C TRP A 617 38.27 40.14 24.64
N THR A 618 38.94 39.18 24.02
CA THR A 618 40.38 39.24 23.68
C THR A 618 40.68 40.44 22.81
N SER A 619 39.85 40.70 21.78
CA SER A 619 39.99 41.90 20.92
C SER A 619 39.91 43.20 21.73
N LEU A 620 38.99 43.30 22.71
CA LEU A 620 38.89 44.48 23.60
C LEU A 620 40.11 44.65 24.50
N GLN A 621 40.73 43.56 24.99
CA GLN A 621 41.96 43.63 25.77
C GLN A 621 43.14 44.05 24.91
N VAL A 622 43.27 43.45 23.73
CA VAL A 622 44.38 43.78 22.81
C VAL A 622 44.26 45.21 22.28
N ARG A 623 43.03 45.75 22.13
CA ARG A 623 42.80 47.14 21.71
C ARG A 623 43.50 48.15 22.58
N GLY A 624 43.67 47.87 23.92
CA GLY A 624 44.37 48.72 24.87
C GLY A 624 45.88 48.88 24.56
N LEU A 625 46.45 47.96 23.79
CA LEU A 625 47.85 48.02 23.32
C LEU A 625 48.06 49.02 22.18
N GLN A 626 46.97 49.42 21.50
CA GLN A 626 46.98 50.41 20.43
C GLN A 626 46.82 51.80 20.99
N SER A 627 47.96 52.40 21.50
CA SER A 627 47.98 53.72 22.11
C SER A 627 47.88 54.88 21.08
N GLY A 628 47.98 54.60 19.76
CA GLY A 628 48.04 55.58 18.71
C GLY A 628 49.39 56.35 18.67
N ASN A 629 50.29 56.05 19.58
CA ASN A 629 51.59 56.68 19.62
C ASN A 629 52.63 55.91 18.78
N VAL A 630 53.01 56.47 17.66
CA VAL A 630 53.93 55.85 16.67
C VAL A 630 55.29 55.55 17.32
N GLN A 631 55.79 56.45 18.21
CA GLN A 631 57.08 56.24 18.89
C GLN A 631 57.05 55.00 19.77
N PHE A 632 55.92 54.73 20.45
CA PHE A 632 55.76 53.55 21.28
C PHE A 632 55.75 52.25 20.43
N TYR A 633 55.14 52.29 19.28
CA TYR A 633 55.14 51.11 18.36
C TYR A 633 56.57 50.84 17.82
N VAL A 634 57.34 51.90 17.48
CA VAL A 634 58.74 51.74 17.02
C VAL A 634 59.55 51.07 18.15
N TRP A 635 59.40 51.50 19.41
CA TRP A 635 60.11 50.91 20.55
C TRP A 635 59.69 49.40 20.74
N ILE A 636 58.45 49.08 20.69
CA ILE A 636 57.99 47.67 20.80
C ILE A 636 58.54 46.83 19.64
N TYR A 637 58.55 47.38 18.42
CA TYR A 637 59.14 46.70 17.24
C TYR A 637 60.62 46.45 17.44
N LEU A 638 61.34 47.42 17.88
CA LEU A 638 62.79 47.32 18.16
C LEU A 638 63.10 46.28 19.23
N VAL A 639 62.41 46.33 20.33
CA VAL A 639 62.60 45.39 21.44
C VAL A 639 62.21 43.97 20.96
N GLY A 640 61.11 43.81 20.20
CA GLY A 640 60.69 42.52 19.65
C GLY A 640 61.71 41.96 18.66
N ALA A 641 62.23 42.76 17.77
CA ALA A 641 63.25 42.36 16.83
C ALA A 641 64.59 41.96 17.55
N LEU A 642 64.99 42.68 18.54
CA LEU A 642 66.13 42.32 19.37
C LEU A 642 65.92 41.02 20.15
N ALA A 643 64.69 40.82 20.73
CA ALA A 643 64.35 39.59 21.44
C ALA A 643 64.36 38.39 20.49
N LEU A 644 63.77 38.52 19.31
CA LEU A 644 63.79 37.47 18.28
C LEU A 644 65.23 37.18 17.80
N GLY A 645 66.04 38.22 17.61
CA GLY A 645 67.46 38.07 17.22
C GLY A 645 68.23 37.32 18.33
N THR A 646 68.04 37.67 19.58
CA THR A 646 68.71 36.98 20.69
C THR A 646 68.19 35.52 20.86
N ILE A 647 66.91 35.25 20.68
CA ILE A 647 66.39 33.88 20.69
C ILE A 647 67.00 33.09 19.53
N ALA A 648 67.00 33.64 18.31
CA ALA A 648 67.61 32.99 17.15
C ALA A 648 69.11 32.73 17.38
N TRP A 649 69.85 33.68 18.00
CA TRP A 649 71.29 33.51 18.36
C TRP A 649 71.48 32.36 19.36
N ILE A 650 70.65 32.30 20.40
CA ILE A 650 70.67 31.21 21.42
C ILE A 650 70.30 29.85 20.82
N CYS A 651 69.41 29.80 19.84
CA CYS A 651 69.00 28.55 19.19
C CYS A 651 70.03 28.10 18.12
N LEU A 652 70.90 28.97 17.68
CA LEU A 652 71.95 28.65 16.71
C LEU A 652 73.34 28.36 17.36
N LEU A 653 73.51 28.62 18.65
CA LEU A 653 74.56 28.15 19.49
C LEU A 653 74.24 26.80 20.12
#